data_d0f8dd13d14eb803312c748d1a6d342d
#
_entry.id   d0f8dd13d14eb803312c748d1a6d342d
#
_cell.length_a   1.000
_cell.length_b   1.000
_cell.length_c   1.000
_cell.angle_alpha   90.00
_cell.angle_beta   90.00
_cell.angle_gamma   90.00
#
_symmetry.space_group_name_H-M   'P 1'
#
loop_
_entity.id
_entity.type
_entity.pdbx_description
1 polymer ?
#
loop_
_entity_poly.entity_id
_entity_poly.type
_entity_poly.pdbx_seq_one_letter_code
_entity_poly.pdbx_strand_id
1 'polypeptide(L)'
;MKRFLASLLFVTFGIASLSAGEVETAFSPDGKIRLSFSLSEDGRPQYSVDCGELPAVLTSGMGFELMGNSDDLISHLDREFEITGTSRGEFDETWNPVWGEEISIRNHYNELLVNLKQRQTGREMNVRFRVYDDGVGFRYEFPQQKSLVYFVVKEEHTQFAMPGDVTAWWIPTDHYTQDYDYTCCRLSEIREVNSKRMNKNMFSPTGVQTSLQLKTDQGLYVNIHEAALVDYACMHLNLDDKNFVFESFLNPDATGAKGYLQAPMHTPWRTIIVSDDARDILASRMTLNLNDPCKIEDTSWIRPIKYVGVWWEMITGKSQWSYTWDLPSVQLGVTDYTKVKPHGHHGATTENVKKYIDFASENGFDAVLVEGWNEGWEDWFGHLKDYVFDFVTPYPDFNLEEIRDYAKSKGVEMIMHHETSASVRNYERHLDTAYTFMKNNGYNAVKSGYVGNMLPRGEMHYSQWMVNHYLYAVTQAAKYKIMVNAHEAVRPTGLCRTWPNLIANESARGTEYQAFGGSKPGHVCILPFTRLLGGPMDYTPGIFEMNISKFSPGNKSHVNATIANQLALYVTMYSPLQMAADLPENYERFPDAFQFIKNVAMEWSESRYLEAEPFEYVTTARRVKDSGDWFVGSTAGAEGHVSKISFDFLEPGKKYEATLYADAPDADYKTNPQAYTIRKMKIGHNSKLVQKCAAGGGYAMEIREIKK
;
A
#
# COMPACT_ATOMS: atom_id res chain seq x y z
N MET A 1 -31.13 12.06 17.65
CA MET A 1 -32.04 12.14 16.48
C MET A 1 -31.81 13.47 15.77
N LYS A 2 -30.87 13.53 14.86
CA LYS A 2 -30.72 14.63 13.89
C LYS A 2 -30.83 14.00 12.50
N ARG A 3 -31.90 14.40 11.78
CA ARG A 3 -32.17 13.94 10.43
C ARG A 3 -31.22 14.64 9.48
N PHE A 4 -30.39 13.87 8.75
CA PHE A 4 -29.72 14.37 7.56
C PHE A 4 -30.74 14.44 6.42
N LEU A 5 -30.91 15.63 5.85
CA LEU A 5 -31.59 15.80 4.59
C LEU A 5 -30.60 15.47 3.47
N ALA A 6 -30.81 14.35 2.81
CA ALA A 6 -30.18 14.08 1.52
C ALA A 6 -30.97 14.87 0.45
N SER A 7 -30.32 15.79 -0.23
CA SER A 7 -30.86 16.47 -1.39
C SER A 7 -30.87 15.50 -2.57
N LEU A 8 -32.05 15.02 -2.94
CA LEU A 8 -32.29 14.28 -4.18
C LEU A 8 -32.34 15.28 -5.35
N LEU A 9 -31.30 15.27 -6.20
CA LEU A 9 -31.38 15.96 -7.48
C LEU A 9 -32.10 15.08 -8.50
N PHE A 10 -33.10 15.66 -9.19
CA PHE A 10 -33.88 14.99 -10.24
C PHE A 10 -33.00 14.74 -11.47
N VAL A 11 -32.88 13.46 -11.87
CA VAL A 11 -32.27 13.03 -13.13
C VAL A 11 -33.32 13.11 -14.24
N THR A 12 -33.08 13.93 -15.26
CA THR A 12 -33.87 13.91 -16.49
C THR A 12 -33.33 12.80 -17.43
N PHE A 13 -34.17 11.79 -17.69
CA PHE A 13 -33.88 10.76 -18.68
C PHE A 13 -34.22 11.28 -20.09
N GLY A 14 -33.20 11.43 -20.92
CA GLY A 14 -33.33 11.55 -22.36
C GLY A 14 -33.00 10.21 -23.02
N ILE A 15 -33.97 9.57 -23.65
CA ILE A 15 -33.70 8.37 -24.49
C ILE A 15 -33.41 8.87 -25.90
N ALA A 16 -32.14 8.88 -26.28
CA ALA A 16 -31.70 9.01 -27.67
C ALA A 16 -30.92 7.76 -28.03
N SER A 17 -31.35 7.03 -29.04
CA SER A 17 -30.55 5.94 -29.62
C SER A 17 -29.46 6.55 -30.50
N LEU A 18 -28.20 6.40 -30.11
CA LEU A 18 -27.02 6.94 -30.78
C LEU A 18 -26.43 5.95 -31.76
N SER A 19 -26.05 6.42 -32.94
CA SER A 19 -25.39 5.62 -34.00
C SER A 19 -23.91 5.47 -33.75
N ALA A 20 -23.28 4.42 -34.32
CA ALA A 20 -21.82 4.22 -34.30
C ALA A 20 -21.10 5.49 -34.82
N GLY A 21 -20.26 6.11 -33.95
CA GLY A 21 -19.46 7.31 -34.27
C GLY A 21 -19.70 8.52 -33.36
N GLU A 22 -20.68 8.49 -32.46
CA GLU A 22 -20.91 9.59 -31.51
C GLU A 22 -19.99 9.43 -30.29
N VAL A 23 -19.28 10.51 -29.91
CA VAL A 23 -18.33 10.53 -28.80
C VAL A 23 -19.03 11.13 -27.57
N GLU A 24 -19.12 10.35 -26.50
CA GLU A 24 -19.57 10.83 -25.19
C GLU A 24 -18.38 11.42 -24.43
N THR A 25 -18.52 12.63 -23.92
CA THR A 25 -17.44 13.32 -23.17
C THR A 25 -17.87 13.66 -21.77
N ALA A 26 -16.96 13.58 -20.81
CA ALA A 26 -17.11 14.11 -19.46
C ALA A 26 -15.85 14.89 -19.06
N PHE A 27 -16.02 15.90 -18.24
CA PHE A 27 -14.92 16.75 -17.77
C PHE A 27 -14.82 16.67 -16.25
N SER A 28 -13.62 16.93 -15.71
CA SER A 28 -13.44 17.18 -14.28
C SER A 28 -14.26 18.41 -13.85
N PRO A 29 -14.56 18.58 -12.56
CA PRO A 29 -15.26 19.75 -12.06
C PRO A 29 -14.56 21.07 -12.41
N ASP A 30 -13.22 21.10 -12.41
CA ASP A 30 -12.40 22.25 -12.84
C ASP A 30 -12.24 22.39 -14.36
N GLY A 31 -12.70 21.39 -15.14
CA GLY A 31 -12.64 21.36 -16.59
C GLY A 31 -11.27 20.99 -17.19
N LYS A 32 -10.26 20.69 -16.38
CA LYS A 32 -8.89 20.40 -16.83
C LYS A 32 -8.75 19.00 -17.44
N ILE A 33 -9.42 18.00 -16.86
CA ILE A 33 -9.36 16.62 -17.34
C ILE A 33 -10.58 16.32 -18.22
N ARG A 34 -10.35 15.79 -19.40
CA ARG A 34 -11.39 15.36 -20.34
C ARG A 34 -11.32 13.85 -20.54
N LEU A 35 -12.43 13.18 -20.28
CA LEU A 35 -12.68 11.80 -20.68
C LEU A 35 -13.51 11.82 -21.98
N SER A 36 -13.13 10.98 -22.95
CA SER A 36 -13.94 10.69 -24.12
C SER A 36 -14.22 9.19 -24.21
N PHE A 37 -15.45 8.81 -24.52
CA PHE A 37 -15.88 7.42 -24.73
C PHE A 37 -16.55 7.29 -26.11
N SER A 38 -16.30 6.20 -26.81
CA SER A 38 -16.90 5.89 -28.10
C SER A 38 -16.97 4.38 -28.35
N LEU A 39 -17.68 3.99 -29.39
CA LEU A 39 -17.61 2.64 -29.96
C LEU A 39 -16.85 2.70 -31.29
N SER A 40 -15.97 1.69 -31.52
CA SER A 40 -15.38 1.45 -32.86
C SER A 40 -16.44 0.96 -33.85
N GLU A 41 -16.08 0.82 -35.13
CA GLU A 41 -16.98 0.35 -36.19
C GLU A 41 -17.55 -1.06 -35.90
N ASP A 42 -16.76 -1.93 -35.28
CA ASP A 42 -17.18 -3.27 -34.83
C ASP A 42 -17.88 -3.30 -33.46
N GLY A 43 -18.19 -2.11 -32.90
CA GLY A 43 -18.87 -1.98 -31.62
C GLY A 43 -17.99 -2.29 -30.39
N ARG A 44 -16.69 -2.08 -30.48
CA ARG A 44 -15.78 -2.21 -29.33
C ARG A 44 -15.81 -0.93 -28.50
N PRO A 45 -16.05 -1.03 -27.17
CA PRO A 45 -15.95 0.12 -26.28
C PRO A 45 -14.51 0.65 -26.23
N GLN A 46 -14.35 1.98 -26.31
CA GLN A 46 -13.07 2.67 -26.31
C GLN A 46 -13.17 3.95 -25.49
N TYR A 47 -12.05 4.33 -24.86
CA TYR A 47 -11.96 5.59 -24.13
C TYR A 47 -10.60 6.27 -24.37
N SER A 48 -10.52 7.56 -24.06
CA SER A 48 -9.26 8.32 -23.95
C SER A 48 -9.34 9.34 -22.84
N VAL A 49 -8.18 9.78 -22.34
CA VAL A 49 -8.07 10.79 -21.27
C VAL A 49 -7.05 11.83 -21.67
N ASP A 50 -7.47 13.10 -21.61
CA ASP A 50 -6.61 14.26 -21.83
C ASP A 50 -6.52 15.11 -20.56
N CYS A 51 -5.37 15.76 -20.33
CA CYS A 51 -5.16 16.75 -19.29
C CYS A 51 -4.81 18.09 -19.94
N GLY A 52 -5.73 19.05 -19.92
CA GLY A 52 -5.65 20.23 -20.76
C GLY A 52 -5.67 19.86 -22.25
N GLU A 53 -4.63 20.26 -22.97
CA GLU A 53 -4.47 19.94 -24.41
C GLU A 53 -3.55 18.71 -24.63
N LEU A 54 -3.03 18.10 -23.56
CA LEU A 54 -2.07 17.00 -23.64
C LEU A 54 -2.76 15.65 -23.44
N PRO A 55 -2.51 14.65 -24.28
CA PRO A 55 -3.03 13.32 -24.07
C PRO A 55 -2.29 12.62 -22.92
N ALA A 56 -3.07 12.12 -21.95
CA ALA A 56 -2.57 11.27 -20.88
C ALA A 56 -2.68 9.79 -21.27
N VAL A 57 -3.83 9.38 -21.82
CA VAL A 57 -4.10 8.06 -22.35
C VAL A 57 -4.79 8.21 -23.70
N LEU A 58 -4.18 7.66 -24.75
CA LEU A 58 -4.75 7.63 -26.10
C LEU A 58 -5.94 6.67 -26.17
N THR A 59 -6.63 6.63 -27.32
CA THR A 59 -7.75 5.71 -27.53
C THR A 59 -7.38 4.28 -27.17
N SER A 60 -8.08 3.73 -26.20
CA SER A 60 -7.80 2.45 -25.51
C SER A 60 -9.05 1.58 -25.50
N GLY A 61 -8.90 0.30 -25.82
CA GLY A 61 -9.99 -0.67 -25.84
C GLY A 61 -10.43 -1.09 -24.44
N MET A 62 -11.67 -1.57 -24.36
CA MET A 62 -12.32 -2.05 -23.12
C MET A 62 -13.12 -3.33 -23.40
N GLY A 63 -13.30 -4.17 -22.40
CA GLY A 63 -14.16 -5.37 -22.49
C GLY A 63 -13.54 -6.60 -21.83
N PHE A 64 -14.11 -7.77 -22.18
CA PHE A 64 -13.73 -9.05 -21.56
C PHE A 64 -13.70 -10.18 -22.56
N GLU A 65 -12.83 -11.17 -22.29
CA GLU A 65 -12.97 -12.52 -22.78
C GLU A 65 -13.44 -13.44 -21.64
N LEU A 66 -14.49 -14.21 -21.88
CA LEU A 66 -15.03 -15.17 -20.93
C LEU A 66 -14.49 -16.57 -21.20
N MET A 67 -14.45 -17.42 -20.17
CA MET A 67 -14.13 -18.84 -20.34
C MET A 67 -15.19 -19.51 -21.23
N GLY A 68 -14.73 -20.21 -22.26
CA GLY A 68 -15.55 -20.84 -23.26
C GLY A 68 -14.78 -21.14 -24.54
N ASN A 69 -15.48 -21.36 -25.65
CA ASN A 69 -14.83 -21.47 -26.97
C ASN A 69 -14.50 -20.04 -27.46
N SER A 70 -13.22 -19.73 -27.65
CA SER A 70 -12.75 -18.40 -28.08
C SER A 70 -13.25 -17.96 -29.48
N ASP A 71 -13.74 -18.90 -30.31
CA ASP A 71 -14.28 -18.57 -31.62
C ASP A 71 -15.76 -18.15 -31.56
N ASP A 72 -16.43 -18.37 -30.43
CA ASP A 72 -17.83 -18.03 -30.24
C ASP A 72 -18.00 -16.61 -29.71
N LEU A 73 -18.88 -15.79 -30.30
CA LEU A 73 -19.24 -14.47 -29.79
C LEU A 73 -19.69 -14.51 -28.32
N ILE A 74 -20.21 -15.64 -27.86
CA ILE A 74 -20.58 -15.88 -26.46
C ILE A 74 -19.39 -15.67 -25.49
N SER A 75 -18.16 -15.95 -25.93
CA SER A 75 -16.95 -15.75 -25.13
C SER A 75 -16.44 -14.31 -25.17
N HIS A 76 -17.03 -13.43 -25.95
CA HIS A 76 -16.57 -12.05 -26.13
C HIS A 76 -17.57 -11.05 -25.58
N LEU A 77 -17.09 -10.19 -24.66
CA LEU A 77 -17.76 -8.98 -24.18
C LEU A 77 -16.90 -7.74 -24.47
N ASP A 78 -16.28 -7.70 -25.65
CA ASP A 78 -15.37 -6.64 -26.10
C ASP A 78 -15.78 -6.07 -27.45
N ARG A 79 -16.86 -6.54 -28.09
CA ARG A 79 -17.31 -6.16 -29.41
C ARG A 79 -18.80 -6.31 -29.61
N GLU A 80 -19.32 -5.85 -30.75
CA GLU A 80 -20.72 -5.91 -31.17
C GLU A 80 -21.68 -5.14 -30.23
N PHE A 81 -21.16 -4.18 -29.48
CA PHE A 81 -21.99 -3.35 -28.61
C PHE A 81 -22.65 -2.19 -29.38
N GLU A 82 -23.81 -1.75 -28.87
CA GLU A 82 -24.46 -0.50 -29.15
C GLU A 82 -24.71 0.25 -27.85
N ILE A 83 -24.67 1.58 -27.88
CA ILE A 83 -25.05 2.42 -26.74
C ILE A 83 -26.57 2.47 -26.66
N THR A 84 -27.14 2.00 -25.56
CA THR A 84 -28.59 2.01 -25.34
C THR A 84 -29.05 3.20 -24.51
N GLY A 85 -28.13 3.91 -23.88
CA GLY A 85 -28.40 5.14 -23.12
C GLY A 85 -27.16 5.63 -22.38
N THR A 86 -27.21 6.89 -22.01
CA THR A 86 -26.19 7.52 -21.15
C THR A 86 -26.86 8.32 -20.06
N SER A 87 -26.17 8.44 -18.92
CA SER A 87 -26.58 9.38 -17.86
C SER A 87 -25.37 10.11 -17.29
N ARG A 88 -25.62 11.32 -16.81
CA ARG A 88 -24.60 12.21 -16.25
C ARG A 88 -25.00 12.65 -14.86
N GLY A 89 -24.02 12.86 -13.99
CA GLY A 89 -24.22 13.33 -12.63
C GLY A 89 -23.02 14.12 -12.15
N GLU A 90 -23.21 14.83 -11.07
CA GLU A 90 -22.18 15.51 -10.30
C GLU A 90 -22.34 15.07 -8.84
N PHE A 91 -21.23 14.88 -8.16
CA PHE A 91 -21.21 14.50 -6.75
C PHE A 91 -20.17 15.32 -6.00
N ASP A 92 -20.55 15.89 -4.86
CA ASP A 92 -19.66 16.67 -4.00
C ASP A 92 -20.03 16.42 -2.53
N GLU A 93 -19.14 15.78 -1.83
CA GLU A 93 -19.23 15.58 -0.39
C GLU A 93 -17.86 15.78 0.27
N THR A 94 -17.87 16.07 1.57
CA THR A 94 -16.66 15.99 2.39
C THR A 94 -16.88 14.96 3.48
N TRP A 95 -15.96 14.04 3.64
CA TRP A 95 -15.99 13.00 4.65
C TRP A 95 -14.75 13.03 5.53
N ASN A 96 -14.87 12.49 6.75
CA ASN A 96 -13.78 12.48 7.71
C ASN A 96 -13.26 11.04 7.86
N PRO A 97 -11.98 10.77 7.59
CA PRO A 97 -11.40 9.46 7.85
C PRO A 97 -11.30 9.19 9.36
N VAL A 98 -11.32 7.91 9.75
CA VAL A 98 -11.12 7.49 11.15
C VAL A 98 -9.70 7.85 11.62
N TRP A 99 -8.75 7.70 10.72
CA TRP A 99 -7.36 8.13 10.81
C TRP A 99 -6.87 8.48 9.40
N GLY A 100 -5.85 9.27 9.26
CA GLY A 100 -5.36 9.65 7.93
C GLY A 100 -4.32 10.74 7.93
N GLU A 101 -4.01 11.16 6.73
CA GLU A 101 -3.08 12.25 6.45
C GLU A 101 -3.76 13.63 6.56
N GLU A 102 -5.12 13.64 6.66
CA GLU A 102 -5.99 14.80 6.68
C GLU A 102 -7.21 14.52 7.55
N ILE A 103 -7.78 15.54 8.17
CA ILE A 103 -9.00 15.38 8.98
C ILE A 103 -10.28 15.34 8.14
N SER A 104 -10.22 15.81 6.90
CA SER A 104 -11.35 15.82 5.98
C SER A 104 -10.88 15.66 4.54
N ILE A 105 -11.60 14.88 3.76
CA ILE A 105 -11.31 14.59 2.36
C ILE A 105 -12.55 14.96 1.54
N ARG A 106 -12.35 15.80 0.52
CA ARG A 106 -13.40 16.11 -0.45
C ARG A 106 -13.49 15.01 -1.49
N ASN A 107 -14.71 14.56 -1.78
CA ASN A 107 -15.03 13.62 -2.84
C ASN A 107 -15.90 14.33 -3.86
N HIS A 108 -15.27 14.91 -4.90
CA HIS A 108 -15.92 15.74 -5.90
C HIS A 108 -15.58 15.26 -7.30
N TYR A 109 -16.60 14.87 -8.07
CA TYR A 109 -16.44 14.35 -9.42
C TYR A 109 -17.66 14.60 -10.29
N ASN A 110 -17.47 14.60 -11.60
CA ASN A 110 -18.52 14.44 -12.60
C ASN A 110 -18.59 12.97 -13.02
N GLU A 111 -19.80 12.44 -13.16
CA GLU A 111 -20.05 11.04 -13.51
C GLU A 111 -20.66 10.92 -14.92
N LEU A 112 -20.17 9.95 -15.68
CA LEU A 112 -20.77 9.48 -16.93
C LEU A 112 -21.02 7.98 -16.80
N LEU A 113 -22.27 7.55 -16.96
CA LEU A 113 -22.66 6.16 -17.09
C LEU A 113 -23.07 5.89 -18.53
N VAL A 114 -22.44 4.89 -19.16
CA VAL A 114 -22.76 4.43 -20.51
C VAL A 114 -23.35 3.03 -20.43
N ASN A 115 -24.59 2.87 -20.89
CA ASN A 115 -25.26 1.59 -20.96
C ASN A 115 -25.01 0.95 -22.32
N LEU A 116 -24.48 -0.25 -22.33
CA LEU A 116 -24.10 -1.02 -23.53
C LEU A 116 -24.94 -2.28 -23.64
N LYS A 117 -25.33 -2.63 -24.85
CA LYS A 117 -25.99 -3.90 -25.17
C LYS A 117 -25.35 -4.53 -26.38
N GLN A 118 -24.98 -5.80 -26.26
CA GLN A 118 -24.41 -6.56 -27.35
C GLN A 118 -25.52 -6.99 -28.31
N ARG A 119 -25.39 -6.62 -29.61
CA ARG A 119 -26.47 -6.74 -30.60
C ARG A 119 -26.97 -8.17 -30.81
N GLN A 120 -26.05 -9.14 -30.89
CA GLN A 120 -26.43 -10.52 -31.22
C GLN A 120 -26.86 -11.35 -29.99
N THR A 121 -26.21 -11.14 -28.83
CA THR A 121 -26.46 -11.93 -27.63
C THR A 121 -27.50 -11.32 -26.69
N GLY A 122 -27.76 -10.00 -26.85
CA GLY A 122 -28.58 -9.19 -25.96
C GLY A 122 -27.99 -9.00 -24.57
N ARG A 123 -26.69 -9.29 -24.36
CA ARG A 123 -25.99 -9.09 -23.07
C ARG A 123 -25.79 -7.63 -22.81
N GLU A 124 -25.95 -7.25 -21.55
CA GLU A 124 -25.82 -5.87 -21.10
C GLU A 124 -24.57 -5.73 -20.23
N MET A 125 -23.81 -4.68 -20.49
CA MET A 125 -22.65 -4.25 -19.72
C MET A 125 -22.64 -2.73 -19.69
N ASN A 126 -22.50 -2.13 -18.51
CA ASN A 126 -22.37 -0.68 -18.38
C ASN A 126 -20.94 -0.32 -18.07
N VAL A 127 -20.52 0.87 -18.47
CA VAL A 127 -19.26 1.47 -18.04
C VAL A 127 -19.57 2.75 -17.28
N ARG A 128 -19.14 2.81 -16.03
CA ARG A 128 -19.28 3.99 -15.19
C ARG A 128 -17.95 4.69 -15.05
N PHE A 129 -17.90 5.96 -15.41
CA PHE A 129 -16.75 6.83 -15.26
C PHE A 129 -17.01 7.87 -14.18
N ARG A 130 -16.00 8.18 -13.38
CA ARG A 130 -15.94 9.32 -12.46
C ARG A 130 -14.71 10.14 -12.81
N VAL A 131 -14.91 11.39 -13.15
CA VAL A 131 -13.84 12.31 -13.54
C VAL A 131 -13.65 13.32 -12.42
N TYR A 132 -12.50 13.21 -11.77
CA TYR A 132 -12.04 14.06 -10.68
C TYR A 132 -11.10 15.14 -11.21
N ASP A 133 -10.77 16.15 -10.39
CA ASP A 133 -9.78 17.19 -10.75
C ASP A 133 -8.35 16.63 -10.84
N ASP A 134 -8.11 15.45 -10.27
CA ASP A 134 -6.80 14.74 -10.23
C ASP A 134 -6.77 13.44 -11.05
N GLY A 135 -7.88 13.08 -11.75
CA GLY A 135 -7.87 11.85 -12.56
C GLY A 135 -9.23 11.28 -12.92
N VAL A 136 -9.19 10.07 -13.45
CA VAL A 136 -10.36 9.31 -13.89
C VAL A 136 -10.37 7.93 -13.23
N GLY A 137 -11.51 7.58 -12.63
CA GLY A 137 -11.83 6.20 -12.25
C GLY A 137 -12.92 5.64 -13.14
N PHE A 138 -12.79 4.39 -13.57
CA PHE A 138 -13.90 3.72 -14.27
C PHE A 138 -14.01 2.26 -13.85
N ARG A 139 -15.22 1.70 -13.99
CA ARG A 139 -15.49 0.29 -13.73
C ARG A 139 -16.57 -0.23 -14.65
N TYR A 140 -16.61 -1.54 -14.80
CA TYR A 140 -17.67 -2.24 -15.49
C TYR A 140 -18.78 -2.64 -14.51
N GLU A 141 -20.02 -2.53 -14.95
CA GLU A 141 -21.20 -2.94 -14.17
C GLU A 141 -22.04 -3.90 -15.02
N PHE A 142 -22.35 -5.05 -14.46
CA PHE A 142 -23.21 -6.06 -15.11
C PHE A 142 -24.57 -6.02 -14.42
N PRO A 143 -25.62 -5.43 -15.05
CA PRO A 143 -26.94 -5.37 -14.46
C PRO A 143 -27.57 -6.75 -14.37
N GLN A 144 -28.63 -6.86 -13.56
CA GLN A 144 -29.42 -8.09 -13.52
C GLN A 144 -30.06 -8.34 -14.87
N GLN A 145 -29.78 -9.48 -15.48
CA GLN A 145 -30.21 -9.85 -16.83
C GLN A 145 -30.34 -11.35 -16.97
N LYS A 146 -31.09 -11.82 -18.00
CA LYS A 146 -31.27 -13.22 -18.29
C LYS A 146 -30.19 -13.81 -19.19
N SER A 147 -29.54 -12.97 -19.99
CA SER A 147 -28.55 -13.34 -21.01
C SER A 147 -27.14 -13.55 -20.45
N LEU A 148 -26.85 -13.06 -19.23
CA LEU A 148 -25.57 -13.22 -18.55
C LEU A 148 -25.81 -13.23 -17.03
N VAL A 149 -25.87 -14.43 -16.43
CA VAL A 149 -26.14 -14.60 -15.00
C VAL A 149 -24.87 -15.02 -14.26
N TYR A 150 -24.31 -16.18 -14.60
CA TYR A 150 -23.02 -16.67 -14.09
C TYR A 150 -22.03 -16.72 -15.24
N PHE A 151 -20.85 -16.21 -15.02
CA PHE A 151 -19.80 -16.25 -16.03
C PHE A 151 -18.43 -16.26 -15.38
N VAL A 152 -17.44 -16.77 -16.11
CA VAL A 152 -16.06 -16.84 -15.66
C VAL A 152 -15.20 -15.98 -16.58
N VAL A 153 -14.47 -15.05 -15.99
CA VAL A 153 -13.54 -14.18 -16.73
C VAL A 153 -12.29 -14.98 -17.08
N LYS A 154 -11.95 -15.02 -18.36
CA LYS A 154 -10.67 -15.50 -18.87
C LYS A 154 -9.65 -14.37 -18.93
N GLU A 155 -10.07 -13.20 -19.43
CA GLU A 155 -9.26 -11.98 -19.46
C GLU A 155 -10.13 -10.73 -19.46
N GLU A 156 -9.61 -9.67 -18.87
CA GLU A 156 -10.13 -8.31 -18.97
C GLU A 156 -9.26 -7.54 -19.97
N HIS A 157 -9.83 -7.07 -21.07
CA HIS A 157 -9.16 -6.34 -22.13
C HIS A 157 -9.20 -4.82 -21.90
N THR A 158 -8.89 -4.38 -20.71
CA THR A 158 -8.76 -2.94 -20.41
C THR A 158 -7.38 -2.47 -20.83
N GLN A 159 -7.32 -1.55 -21.79
CA GLN A 159 -6.09 -1.00 -22.33
C GLN A 159 -5.79 0.39 -21.79
N PHE A 160 -4.51 0.75 -21.80
CA PHE A 160 -3.98 2.07 -21.47
C PHE A 160 -2.89 2.38 -22.51
N ALA A 161 -3.27 3.02 -23.62
CA ALA A 161 -2.37 3.37 -24.70
C ALA A 161 -1.63 4.67 -24.36
N MET A 162 -0.33 4.61 -24.27
CA MET A 162 0.49 5.75 -23.87
C MET A 162 0.84 6.64 -25.10
N PRO A 163 1.01 7.96 -24.88
CA PRO A 163 1.29 8.91 -25.97
C PRO A 163 2.76 8.84 -26.45
N GLY A 164 3.32 7.63 -26.54
CA GLY A 164 4.67 7.37 -27.01
C GLY A 164 5.50 6.54 -26.04
N ASP A 165 6.81 6.52 -26.26
CA ASP A 165 7.78 5.83 -25.41
C ASP A 165 8.07 6.66 -24.16
N VAL A 166 7.19 6.56 -23.16
CA VAL A 166 7.27 7.34 -21.92
C VAL A 166 8.24 6.72 -20.90
N THR A 167 8.67 7.50 -19.92
CA THR A 167 9.44 6.98 -18.76
C THR A 167 8.50 6.27 -17.78
N ALA A 168 8.92 5.11 -17.29
CA ALA A 168 8.18 4.31 -16.34
C ALA A 168 9.01 3.98 -15.09
N TRP A 169 8.37 4.03 -13.91
CA TRP A 169 8.87 3.46 -12.65
C TRP A 169 8.00 2.25 -12.30
N TRP A 170 8.60 1.08 -12.31
CA TRP A 170 7.88 -0.18 -12.30
C TRP A 170 8.60 -1.30 -11.56
N ILE A 171 7.84 -2.31 -11.17
CA ILE A 171 8.30 -3.62 -10.73
C ILE A 171 7.72 -4.70 -11.66
N PRO A 172 8.40 -5.86 -11.86
CA PRO A 172 7.93 -6.90 -12.77
C PRO A 172 6.65 -7.57 -12.28
N THR A 173 5.87 -8.12 -13.22
CA THR A 173 4.77 -9.02 -12.87
C THR A 173 5.30 -10.26 -12.15
N ASP A 174 4.64 -10.62 -11.05
CA ASP A 174 4.90 -11.85 -10.31
C ASP A 174 3.60 -12.33 -9.65
N HIS A 175 3.38 -13.65 -9.62
CA HIS A 175 2.17 -14.21 -9.04
C HIS A 175 2.19 -14.28 -7.51
N TYR A 176 3.38 -14.13 -6.90
CA TYR A 176 3.58 -14.45 -5.48
C TYR A 176 4.20 -13.33 -4.66
N THR A 177 4.80 -12.30 -5.28
CA THR A 177 5.46 -11.24 -4.52
C THR A 177 5.43 -9.88 -5.21
N GLN A 178 5.53 -8.84 -4.39
CA GLN A 178 5.71 -7.44 -4.76
C GLN A 178 7.10 -6.92 -4.33
N ASP A 179 7.96 -7.81 -3.81
CA ASP A 179 9.21 -7.48 -3.14
C ASP A 179 10.35 -7.26 -4.13
N TYR A 180 10.14 -6.31 -5.03
CA TYR A 180 11.11 -5.90 -6.02
C TYR A 180 11.57 -4.45 -5.78
N ASP A 181 12.83 -4.20 -6.08
CA ASP A 181 13.33 -2.84 -6.25
C ASP A 181 12.72 -2.22 -7.51
N TYR A 182 12.24 -1.00 -7.39
CA TYR A 182 11.71 -0.28 -8.55
C TYR A 182 12.80 -0.02 -9.59
N THR A 183 12.39 -0.12 -10.83
CA THR A 183 13.22 0.18 -12.01
C THR A 183 12.67 1.40 -12.70
N CYS A 184 13.55 2.30 -13.14
CA CYS A 184 13.23 3.45 -13.98
C CYS A 184 13.84 3.23 -15.36
N CYS A 185 13.01 3.22 -16.41
CA CYS A 185 13.46 3.17 -17.81
C CYS A 185 12.33 3.59 -18.76
N ARG A 186 12.64 3.69 -20.07
CA ARG A 186 11.62 3.89 -21.12
C ARG A 186 10.81 2.62 -21.32
N LEU A 187 9.57 2.74 -21.82
CA LEU A 187 8.71 1.59 -22.12
C LEU A 187 9.38 0.59 -23.08
N SER A 188 10.07 1.10 -24.10
CA SER A 188 10.82 0.29 -25.08
C SER A 188 11.94 -0.57 -24.45
N GLU A 189 12.43 -0.22 -23.26
CA GLU A 189 13.53 -0.90 -22.58
C GLU A 189 13.05 -1.98 -21.59
N ILE A 190 11.77 -1.99 -21.21
CA ILE A 190 11.21 -2.89 -20.17
C ILE A 190 11.53 -4.35 -20.51
N ARG A 191 11.33 -4.80 -21.74
CA ARG A 191 11.61 -6.18 -22.17
C ARG A 191 13.07 -6.57 -21.94
N GLU A 192 14.02 -5.74 -22.36
CA GLU A 192 15.43 -6.03 -22.19
C GLU A 192 15.83 -6.08 -20.71
N VAL A 193 15.39 -5.11 -19.93
CA VAL A 193 15.70 -5.02 -18.51
C VAL A 193 15.10 -6.20 -17.76
N ASN A 194 13.85 -6.55 -18.05
CA ASN A 194 13.14 -7.62 -17.35
C ASN A 194 13.67 -9.01 -17.71
N SER A 195 14.05 -9.23 -18.98
CA SER A 195 14.60 -10.51 -19.45
C SER A 195 15.86 -10.94 -18.70
N LYS A 196 16.65 -9.98 -18.21
CA LYS A 196 17.89 -10.25 -17.43
C LYS A 196 17.63 -10.77 -16.01
N ARG A 197 16.40 -10.66 -15.50
CA ARG A 197 16.01 -11.05 -14.15
C ARG A 197 14.80 -11.99 -14.08
N MET A 198 14.30 -12.45 -15.23
CA MET A 198 13.14 -13.36 -15.31
C MET A 198 13.34 -14.59 -14.43
N ASN A 199 12.32 -14.94 -13.67
CA ASN A 199 12.23 -16.16 -12.89
C ASN A 199 10.92 -16.88 -13.19
N LYS A 200 10.71 -18.05 -12.61
CA LYS A 200 9.55 -18.91 -12.88
C LYS A 200 8.19 -18.33 -12.45
N ASN A 201 8.19 -17.32 -11.58
CA ASN A 201 6.98 -16.71 -11.05
C ASN A 201 6.54 -15.49 -11.89
N MET A 202 7.46 -14.92 -12.65
CA MET A 202 7.17 -13.84 -13.60
C MET A 202 6.55 -14.41 -14.87
N PHE A 203 5.38 -13.92 -15.27
CA PHE A 203 4.62 -14.50 -16.37
C PHE A 203 4.72 -13.74 -17.69
N SER A 204 5.38 -12.57 -17.72
CA SER A 204 5.59 -11.79 -18.94
C SER A 204 6.90 -11.02 -18.91
N PRO A 205 7.67 -11.02 -20.02
CA PRO A 205 8.89 -10.22 -20.15
C PRO A 205 8.62 -8.71 -20.25
N THR A 206 7.39 -8.29 -20.54
CA THR A 206 6.96 -6.89 -20.60
C THR A 206 5.90 -6.56 -19.55
N GLY A 207 5.64 -7.49 -18.64
CA GLY A 207 4.63 -7.33 -17.62
C GLY A 207 5.12 -6.50 -16.44
N VAL A 208 4.25 -5.63 -15.94
CA VAL A 208 4.49 -4.76 -14.78
C VAL A 208 3.34 -4.84 -13.79
N GLN A 209 3.63 -4.58 -12.52
CA GLN A 209 2.59 -4.47 -11.49
C GLN A 209 2.04 -3.05 -11.42
N THR A 210 0.80 -2.92 -10.97
CA THR A 210 0.24 -1.65 -10.50
C THR A 210 0.58 -1.47 -9.00
N SER A 211 0.67 -0.30 -8.42
CA SER A 211 0.52 1.02 -9.05
C SER A 211 1.72 1.33 -9.95
N LEU A 212 1.46 1.73 -11.18
CA LEU A 212 2.49 2.05 -12.18
C LEU A 212 2.62 3.56 -12.31
N GLN A 213 3.80 4.11 -12.05
CA GLN A 213 4.08 5.53 -12.25
C GLN A 213 4.77 5.77 -13.57
N LEU A 214 4.27 6.74 -14.34
CA LEU A 214 4.74 7.12 -15.67
C LEU A 214 4.99 8.63 -15.75
N LYS A 215 5.83 9.06 -16.70
CA LYS A 215 6.04 10.46 -17.04
C LYS A 215 6.17 10.60 -18.56
N THR A 216 5.31 11.42 -19.17
CA THR A 216 5.35 11.69 -20.61
C THR A 216 6.46 12.68 -20.96
N ASP A 217 6.87 12.71 -22.23
CA ASP A 217 7.87 13.68 -22.71
C ASP A 217 7.34 15.13 -22.66
N GLN A 218 6.01 15.31 -22.64
CA GLN A 218 5.36 16.61 -22.46
C GLN A 218 5.26 17.05 -21.00
N GLY A 219 5.72 16.21 -20.06
CA GLY A 219 5.81 16.54 -18.64
C GLY A 219 4.61 16.11 -17.79
N LEU A 220 3.63 15.38 -18.34
CA LEU A 220 2.56 14.81 -17.52
C LEU A 220 3.07 13.61 -16.71
N TYR A 221 2.75 13.60 -15.42
CA TYR A 221 2.83 12.43 -14.57
C TYR A 221 1.52 11.68 -14.65
N VAL A 222 1.58 10.38 -14.90
CA VAL A 222 0.40 9.49 -15.00
C VAL A 222 0.61 8.30 -14.09
N ASN A 223 -0.38 8.03 -13.24
CA ASN A 223 -0.36 6.84 -12.40
C ASN A 223 -1.52 5.93 -12.76
N ILE A 224 -1.23 4.66 -13.04
CA ILE A 224 -2.24 3.63 -13.35
C ILE A 224 -2.32 2.65 -12.19
N HIS A 225 -3.54 2.53 -11.63
CA HIS A 225 -3.79 1.64 -10.49
C HIS A 225 -5.23 1.11 -10.53
N GLU A 226 -5.67 0.53 -9.43
CA GLU A 226 -7.04 0.07 -9.18
C GLU A 226 -7.52 0.49 -7.79
N ALA A 227 -8.84 0.63 -7.61
CA ALA A 227 -9.44 0.94 -6.33
C ALA A 227 -10.61 0.00 -6.01
N ALA A 228 -10.88 -0.20 -4.72
CA ALA A 228 -11.95 -1.04 -4.21
C ALA A 228 -11.89 -2.47 -4.78
N LEU A 229 -10.73 -3.12 -4.67
CA LEU A 229 -10.52 -4.51 -5.07
C LEU A 229 -11.27 -5.44 -4.12
N VAL A 230 -12.46 -5.87 -4.54
CA VAL A 230 -13.38 -6.74 -3.80
C VAL A 230 -13.95 -7.76 -4.74
N ASP A 231 -13.90 -9.04 -4.34
CA ASP A 231 -14.44 -10.19 -5.08
C ASP A 231 -14.01 -10.23 -6.55
N TYR A 232 -12.74 -9.93 -6.79
CA TYR A 232 -12.14 -9.87 -8.10
C TYR A 232 -10.64 -10.13 -8.04
N ALA A 233 -10.02 -10.56 -9.15
CA ALA A 233 -8.58 -10.74 -9.21
C ALA A 233 -7.84 -9.39 -9.36
N CYS A 234 -6.67 -9.29 -8.75
CA CYS A 234 -5.80 -8.12 -8.86
C CYS A 234 -5.31 -7.91 -10.29
N MET A 235 -5.26 -6.64 -10.72
CA MET A 235 -4.80 -6.24 -12.04
C MET A 235 -3.27 -6.07 -12.07
N HIS A 236 -2.61 -6.79 -12.96
CA HIS A 236 -1.29 -6.48 -13.51
C HIS A 236 -1.45 -5.89 -14.91
N LEU A 237 -0.38 -5.42 -15.51
CA LEU A 237 -0.38 -4.87 -16.86
C LEU A 237 0.65 -5.58 -17.73
N ASN A 238 0.28 -5.90 -18.96
CA ASN A 238 1.19 -6.42 -19.97
C ASN A 238 1.39 -5.37 -21.05
N LEU A 239 2.63 -5.07 -21.41
CA LEU A 239 2.97 -4.01 -22.37
C LEU A 239 3.17 -4.59 -23.77
N ASP A 240 2.42 -4.09 -24.75
CA ASP A 240 2.82 -4.10 -26.14
C ASP A 240 3.92 -3.02 -26.32
N ASP A 241 5.17 -3.44 -26.29
CA ASP A 241 6.36 -2.58 -26.34
C ASP A 241 6.68 -2.01 -27.72
N LYS A 242 5.85 -2.32 -28.72
CA LYS A 242 5.91 -1.73 -30.08
C LYS A 242 4.97 -0.56 -30.24
N ASN A 243 3.76 -0.70 -29.70
CA ASN A 243 2.71 0.30 -29.79
C ASN A 243 2.54 1.12 -28.51
N PHE A 244 3.27 0.78 -27.44
CA PHE A 244 3.21 1.41 -26.11
C PHE A 244 1.82 1.34 -25.50
N VAL A 245 1.17 0.19 -25.59
CA VAL A 245 -0.14 -0.07 -25.04
C VAL A 245 -0.01 -1.08 -23.90
N PHE A 246 -0.37 -0.65 -22.71
CA PHE A 246 -0.60 -1.59 -21.60
C PHE A 246 -1.99 -2.20 -21.74
N GLU A 247 -2.10 -3.49 -21.46
CA GLU A 247 -3.36 -4.20 -21.31
C GLU A 247 -3.41 -4.89 -19.96
N SER A 248 -4.56 -4.85 -19.31
CA SER A 248 -4.75 -5.54 -18.04
C SER A 248 -4.46 -7.03 -18.17
N PHE A 249 -3.81 -7.58 -17.18
CA PHE A 249 -3.60 -9.00 -17.00
C PHE A 249 -3.99 -9.34 -15.57
N LEU A 250 -5.15 -9.97 -15.41
CA LEU A 250 -5.64 -10.37 -14.10
C LEU A 250 -4.88 -11.57 -13.57
N ASN A 251 -4.67 -11.62 -12.27
CA ASN A 251 -3.98 -12.74 -11.64
C ASN A 251 -4.91 -13.97 -11.61
N PRO A 252 -4.51 -15.11 -12.25
CA PRO A 252 -5.37 -16.28 -12.33
C PRO A 252 -5.45 -17.04 -10.99
N ASP A 253 -6.46 -17.88 -10.87
CA ASP A 253 -6.54 -18.91 -9.84
C ASP A 253 -5.77 -20.19 -10.27
N ALA A 254 -5.87 -21.24 -9.45
CA ALA A 254 -5.25 -22.55 -9.70
C ALA A 254 -5.70 -23.24 -11.01
N THR A 255 -6.84 -22.84 -11.58
CA THR A 255 -7.40 -23.39 -12.82
C THR A 255 -7.18 -22.50 -14.04
N GLY A 256 -6.62 -21.32 -13.84
CA GLY A 256 -6.39 -20.31 -14.87
C GLY A 256 -7.58 -19.36 -15.06
N ALA A 257 -8.64 -19.47 -14.26
CA ALA A 257 -9.74 -18.53 -14.26
C ALA A 257 -9.35 -17.23 -13.50
N LYS A 258 -9.86 -16.08 -13.95
CA LYS A 258 -9.51 -14.78 -13.39
C LYS A 258 -10.65 -14.09 -12.64
N GLY A 259 -11.82 -14.68 -12.62
CA GLY A 259 -12.95 -14.25 -11.82
C GLY A 259 -14.19 -15.11 -12.07
N TYR A 260 -14.84 -15.51 -11.00
CA TYR A 260 -16.16 -16.18 -11.02
C TYR A 260 -17.19 -15.15 -10.61
N LEU A 261 -18.03 -14.74 -11.54
CA LEU A 261 -18.89 -13.58 -11.38
C LEU A 261 -20.37 -13.96 -11.52
N GLN A 262 -21.20 -13.22 -10.81
CA GLN A 262 -22.67 -13.34 -10.88
C GLN A 262 -23.30 -11.95 -10.99
N ALA A 263 -24.06 -11.71 -12.06
CA ALA A 263 -24.85 -10.49 -12.20
C ALA A 263 -26.07 -10.48 -11.25
N PRO A 264 -26.44 -9.35 -10.60
CA PRO A 264 -25.81 -8.04 -10.77
C PRO A 264 -24.51 -7.90 -9.97
N MET A 265 -23.49 -7.30 -10.59
CA MET A 265 -22.22 -7.02 -9.94
C MET A 265 -21.44 -5.89 -10.65
N HIS A 266 -20.36 -5.45 -10.07
CA HIS A 266 -19.41 -4.53 -10.69
C HIS A 266 -17.97 -4.96 -10.40
N THR A 267 -17.06 -4.60 -11.30
CA THR A 267 -15.61 -4.79 -11.10
C THR A 267 -15.05 -3.75 -10.12
N PRO A 268 -13.82 -3.94 -9.61
CA PRO A 268 -13.05 -2.85 -9.05
C PRO A 268 -12.90 -1.67 -10.03
N TRP A 269 -12.57 -0.51 -9.51
CA TRP A 269 -12.26 0.65 -10.34
C TRP A 269 -10.87 0.53 -10.95
N ARG A 270 -10.74 0.90 -12.22
CA ARG A 270 -9.47 1.19 -12.87
C ARG A 270 -9.21 2.67 -12.71
N THR A 271 -8.01 3.08 -12.29
CA THR A 271 -7.71 4.47 -11.97
C THR A 271 -6.57 5.00 -12.81
N ILE A 272 -6.70 6.25 -13.24
CA ILE A 272 -5.70 7.03 -13.96
C ILE A 272 -5.61 8.37 -13.22
N ILE A 273 -4.57 8.57 -12.41
CA ILE A 273 -4.27 9.87 -11.81
C ILE A 273 -3.32 10.60 -12.74
N VAL A 274 -3.58 11.87 -13.02
CA VAL A 274 -2.78 12.65 -13.96
C VAL A 274 -2.62 14.11 -13.52
N SER A 275 -1.39 14.63 -13.60
CA SER A 275 -1.06 16.04 -13.39
C SER A 275 0.22 16.42 -14.12
N ASP A 276 0.43 17.73 -14.34
CA ASP A 276 1.70 18.32 -14.75
C ASP A 276 2.64 18.64 -13.57
N ASP A 277 2.19 18.36 -12.34
CA ASP A 277 2.98 18.48 -11.10
C ASP A 277 3.03 17.14 -10.36
N ALA A 278 4.24 16.63 -10.11
CA ALA A 278 4.44 15.38 -9.38
C ALA A 278 3.81 15.38 -7.97
N ARG A 279 3.71 16.55 -7.33
CA ARG A 279 3.15 16.70 -5.99
C ARG A 279 1.65 16.38 -5.94
N ASP A 280 0.94 16.62 -7.03
CA ASP A 280 -0.50 16.35 -7.12
C ASP A 280 -0.78 14.84 -7.15
N ILE A 281 0.13 14.03 -7.71
CA ILE A 281 0.04 12.56 -7.63
C ILE A 281 0.03 12.10 -6.16
N LEU A 282 0.92 12.67 -5.34
CA LEU A 282 1.00 12.36 -3.91
C LEU A 282 -0.21 12.89 -3.12
N ALA A 283 -0.77 14.02 -3.55
CA ALA A 283 -1.92 14.65 -2.92
C ALA A 283 -3.25 13.98 -3.26
N SER A 284 -3.30 13.16 -4.31
CA SER A 284 -4.54 12.51 -4.76
C SER A 284 -5.17 11.64 -3.66
N ARG A 285 -6.47 11.79 -3.50
CA ARG A 285 -7.29 10.93 -2.62
C ARG A 285 -8.33 10.14 -3.42
N MET A 286 -8.17 10.09 -4.73
CA MET A 286 -9.12 9.44 -5.64
C MET A 286 -9.28 7.95 -5.31
N THR A 287 -8.18 7.23 -5.00
CA THR A 287 -8.23 5.81 -4.63
C THR A 287 -9.10 5.58 -3.39
N LEU A 288 -9.00 6.45 -2.36
CA LEU A 288 -9.88 6.38 -1.19
C LEU A 288 -11.33 6.74 -1.56
N ASN A 289 -11.52 7.80 -2.34
CA ASN A 289 -12.84 8.32 -2.73
C ASN A 289 -13.66 7.32 -3.56
N LEU A 290 -13.01 6.41 -4.28
CA LEU A 290 -13.66 5.35 -5.07
C LEU A 290 -14.08 4.14 -4.22
N ASN A 291 -13.74 4.09 -2.94
CA ASN A 291 -14.18 3.06 -2.00
C ASN A 291 -15.49 3.44 -1.29
N ASP A 292 -16.20 2.44 -0.82
CA ASP A 292 -17.39 2.63 0.00
C ASP A 292 -17.07 3.37 1.31
N PRO A 293 -18.04 4.10 1.89
CA PRO A 293 -17.91 4.63 3.24
C PRO A 293 -17.62 3.55 4.29
N CYS A 294 -17.11 3.96 5.45
CA CYS A 294 -16.82 3.08 6.58
C CYS A 294 -18.03 2.20 6.94
N LYS A 295 -17.80 0.88 7.04
CA LYS A 295 -18.80 -0.12 7.40
C LYS A 295 -18.74 -0.54 8.88
N ILE A 296 -17.85 0.03 9.68
CA ILE A 296 -17.74 -0.20 11.12
C ILE A 296 -18.53 0.88 11.85
N GLU A 297 -19.57 0.49 12.60
CA GLU A 297 -20.43 1.42 13.33
C GLU A 297 -19.71 2.14 14.49
N ASP A 298 -18.95 1.38 15.28
CA ASP A 298 -18.14 1.89 16.41
C ASP A 298 -16.66 1.80 16.04
N THR A 299 -16.04 2.91 15.70
CA THR A 299 -14.61 3.01 15.37
C THR A 299 -13.72 3.49 16.53
N SER A 300 -14.28 3.69 17.71
CA SER A 300 -13.58 4.27 18.87
C SER A 300 -12.39 3.44 19.39
N TRP A 301 -12.33 2.15 19.03
CA TRP A 301 -11.25 1.23 19.37
C TRP A 301 -10.10 1.24 18.35
N ILE A 302 -10.27 1.90 17.19
CA ILE A 302 -9.26 2.00 16.14
C ILE A 302 -8.47 3.28 16.39
N ARG A 303 -7.17 3.14 16.57
CA ARG A 303 -6.28 4.28 16.84
C ARG A 303 -4.88 4.05 16.27
N PRO A 304 -4.18 5.10 15.91
CA PRO A 304 -2.76 5.01 15.58
C PRO A 304 -1.93 4.46 16.73
N ILE A 305 -0.87 3.72 16.40
CA ILE A 305 0.04 3.06 17.34
C ILE A 305 1.48 3.29 16.92
N LYS A 306 2.32 3.76 17.86
CA LYS A 306 3.76 3.80 17.74
C LYS A 306 4.36 2.65 18.55
N TYR A 307 5.17 1.79 17.91
CA TYR A 307 5.61 0.55 18.53
C TYR A 307 7.10 0.23 18.28
N VAL A 308 7.62 -0.68 19.08
CA VAL A 308 8.91 -1.35 18.91
C VAL A 308 8.68 -2.85 18.79
N GLY A 309 9.68 -3.64 18.39
CA GLY A 309 9.42 -5.07 18.25
C GLY A 309 10.65 -5.97 18.34
N VAL A 310 10.41 -7.16 18.87
CA VAL A 310 11.30 -8.32 18.74
C VAL A 310 11.11 -8.84 17.32
N TRP A 311 11.86 -8.28 16.37
CA TRP A 311 11.76 -8.50 14.93
C TRP A 311 13.10 -8.29 14.21
N TRP A 312 13.69 -7.09 14.28
CA TRP A 312 14.90 -6.74 13.53
C TRP A 312 16.10 -7.61 13.91
N GLU A 313 16.20 -8.03 15.17
CA GLU A 313 17.25 -8.96 15.62
C GLU A 313 17.18 -10.32 14.93
N MET A 314 15.98 -10.78 14.52
CA MET A 314 15.81 -12.02 13.78
C MET A 314 16.07 -11.82 12.29
N ILE A 315 15.60 -10.75 11.70
CA ILE A 315 15.86 -10.37 10.30
C ILE A 315 17.37 -10.23 10.04
N THR A 316 18.11 -9.66 10.99
CA THR A 316 19.57 -9.48 10.88
C THR A 316 20.36 -10.72 11.26
N GLY A 317 19.73 -11.76 11.81
CA GLY A 317 20.38 -12.99 12.24
C GLY A 317 21.08 -12.90 13.59
N LYS A 318 20.80 -11.87 14.41
CA LYS A 318 21.26 -11.78 15.80
C LYS A 318 20.56 -12.80 16.69
N SER A 319 19.27 -13.03 16.46
CA SER A 319 18.46 -14.08 17.09
C SER A 319 17.66 -14.88 16.05
N GLN A 320 16.85 -15.84 16.49
CA GLN A 320 16.09 -16.77 15.66
C GLN A 320 14.60 -16.74 16.05
N TRP A 321 13.71 -17.03 15.09
CA TRP A 321 12.29 -17.26 15.38
C TRP A 321 12.04 -18.62 16.04
N SER A 322 12.84 -19.66 15.71
CA SER A 322 12.72 -21.02 16.25
C SER A 322 13.30 -21.15 17.66
N TYR A 323 12.81 -22.16 18.38
CA TYR A 323 13.25 -22.47 19.74
C TYR A 323 14.43 -23.46 19.78
N THR A 324 14.45 -24.44 18.84
CA THR A 324 15.38 -25.56 18.88
C THR A 324 15.92 -25.91 17.48
N TRP A 325 17.08 -26.58 17.42
CA TRP A 325 17.61 -27.20 16.21
C TRP A 325 17.41 -28.72 16.18
N ASP A 326 16.81 -29.30 17.24
CA ASP A 326 16.68 -30.76 17.37
C ASP A 326 15.48 -31.31 16.59
N LEU A 327 14.58 -30.46 16.07
CA LEU A 327 13.38 -30.87 15.37
C LEU A 327 13.52 -30.64 13.85
N PRO A 328 13.70 -31.73 13.05
CA PRO A 328 13.70 -31.62 11.58
C PRO A 328 12.29 -31.40 11.00
N SER A 329 11.25 -31.64 11.79
CA SER A 329 9.85 -31.40 11.45
C SER A 329 9.00 -31.22 12.71
N VAL A 330 7.93 -30.42 12.56
CA VAL A 330 6.97 -30.15 13.63
C VAL A 330 5.58 -30.63 13.20
N GLN A 331 4.87 -31.30 14.07
CA GLN A 331 3.48 -31.66 13.91
C GLN A 331 2.66 -31.06 15.05
N LEU A 332 1.74 -30.16 14.70
CA LEU A 332 0.88 -29.48 15.67
C LEU A 332 0.11 -30.46 16.55
N GLY A 333 0.13 -30.20 17.87
CA GLY A 333 -0.54 -31.04 18.88
C GLY A 333 0.10 -32.41 19.14
N VAL A 334 1.25 -32.71 18.48
CA VAL A 334 1.99 -33.99 18.64
C VAL A 334 3.41 -33.75 19.10
N THR A 335 4.10 -32.79 18.48
CA THR A 335 5.47 -32.42 18.86
C THR A 335 5.52 -31.89 20.29
N ASP A 336 6.38 -32.47 21.11
CA ASP A 336 6.51 -32.14 22.54
C ASP A 336 7.77 -31.33 22.78
N TYR A 337 7.63 -30.02 22.82
CA TYR A 337 8.75 -29.10 23.03
C TYR A 337 9.39 -29.19 24.40
N THR A 338 8.75 -29.82 25.38
CA THR A 338 9.35 -30.07 26.70
C THR A 338 10.47 -31.10 26.66
N LYS A 339 10.56 -31.88 25.59
CA LYS A 339 11.57 -32.95 25.39
C LYS A 339 12.79 -32.53 24.58
N VAL A 340 12.81 -31.32 24.04
CA VAL A 340 13.91 -30.81 23.21
C VAL A 340 14.66 -29.72 23.94
N LYS A 341 15.91 -29.48 23.54
CA LYS A 341 16.74 -28.44 24.15
C LYS A 341 16.59 -27.13 23.37
N PRO A 342 16.46 -26.00 24.06
CA PRO A 342 16.57 -24.71 23.40
C PRO A 342 17.98 -24.51 22.83
N HIS A 343 18.09 -23.92 21.66
CA HIS A 343 19.41 -23.58 21.07
C HIS A 343 20.03 -22.32 21.67
N GLY A 344 19.28 -21.57 22.50
CA GLY A 344 19.77 -20.37 23.21
C GLY A 344 19.87 -19.11 22.36
N HIS A 345 19.32 -19.11 21.15
CA HIS A 345 19.28 -17.96 20.24
C HIS A 345 17.85 -17.50 19.93
N HIS A 346 16.84 -18.03 20.59
CA HIS A 346 15.45 -17.65 20.41
C HIS A 346 15.23 -16.20 20.83
N GLY A 347 14.68 -15.37 19.94
CA GLY A 347 14.47 -13.95 20.18
C GLY A 347 13.26 -13.66 21.09
N ALA A 348 12.19 -14.44 20.98
CA ALA A 348 10.94 -14.24 21.71
C ALA A 348 10.92 -14.82 23.13
N THR A 349 12.06 -14.79 23.84
CA THR A 349 12.09 -15.22 25.25
C THR A 349 11.39 -14.23 26.16
N THR A 350 10.77 -14.69 27.22
CA THR A 350 10.13 -13.84 28.25
C THR A 350 11.06 -12.72 28.72
N GLU A 351 12.35 -13.04 28.98
CA GLU A 351 13.32 -12.05 29.43
C GLU A 351 13.60 -10.98 28.39
N ASN A 352 13.78 -11.36 27.12
CA ASN A 352 14.04 -10.41 26.03
C ASN A 352 12.82 -9.51 25.75
N VAL A 353 11.62 -10.11 25.72
CA VAL A 353 10.38 -9.34 25.52
C VAL A 353 10.18 -8.29 26.61
N LYS A 354 10.49 -8.61 27.88
CA LYS A 354 10.43 -7.65 28.97
C LYS A 354 11.39 -6.46 28.79
N LYS A 355 12.57 -6.67 28.21
CA LYS A 355 13.50 -5.56 27.85
C LYS A 355 12.87 -4.61 26.84
N TYR A 356 12.18 -5.15 25.83
CA TYR A 356 11.47 -4.31 24.84
C TYR A 356 10.26 -3.59 25.47
N ILE A 357 9.54 -4.23 26.40
CA ILE A 357 8.46 -3.59 27.16
C ILE A 357 8.99 -2.43 28.01
N ASP A 358 10.10 -2.62 28.72
CA ASP A 358 10.75 -1.56 29.50
C ASP A 358 11.17 -0.41 28.57
N PHE A 359 11.84 -0.72 27.47
CA PHE A 359 12.24 0.28 26.48
C PHE A 359 11.05 1.06 25.92
N ALA A 360 9.95 0.37 25.56
CA ALA A 360 8.73 1.01 25.09
C ALA A 360 8.15 1.97 26.12
N SER A 361 7.99 1.51 27.36
CA SER A 361 7.46 2.32 28.48
C SER A 361 8.31 3.54 28.77
N GLU A 362 9.65 3.40 28.84
CA GLU A 362 10.60 4.48 29.15
C GLU A 362 10.67 5.55 28.04
N ASN A 363 10.38 5.17 26.79
CA ASN A 363 10.47 6.05 25.63
C ASN A 363 9.11 6.51 25.08
N GLY A 364 8.00 6.15 25.74
CA GLY A 364 6.66 6.61 25.38
C GLY A 364 6.10 5.96 24.11
N PHE A 365 6.48 4.71 23.83
CA PHE A 365 5.87 3.90 22.80
C PHE A 365 4.62 3.19 23.33
N ASP A 366 3.63 3.02 22.45
CA ASP A 366 2.33 2.45 22.81
C ASP A 366 2.39 0.93 22.98
N ALA A 367 3.21 0.25 22.15
CA ALA A 367 3.12 -1.20 22.04
C ALA A 367 4.46 -1.88 21.71
N VAL A 368 4.47 -3.22 21.91
CA VAL A 368 5.55 -4.13 21.50
C VAL A 368 4.99 -5.24 20.62
N LEU A 369 5.57 -5.41 19.43
CA LEU A 369 5.38 -6.57 18.55
C LEU A 369 6.35 -7.68 18.98
N VAL A 370 5.92 -8.94 18.97
CA VAL A 370 6.81 -10.10 19.16
C VAL A 370 6.56 -11.13 18.07
N GLU A 371 7.53 -11.33 17.20
CA GLU A 371 7.55 -12.44 16.26
C GLU A 371 8.19 -13.69 16.89
N GLY A 372 7.90 -14.86 16.35
CA GLY A 372 8.50 -16.11 16.83
C GLY A 372 8.00 -16.59 18.20
N TRP A 373 6.90 -16.06 18.69
CA TRP A 373 6.38 -16.34 20.03
C TRP A 373 5.75 -17.75 20.18
N ASN A 374 5.20 -18.30 19.09
CA ASN A 374 4.43 -19.55 19.05
C ASN A 374 5.22 -20.71 18.44
N GLU A 375 4.83 -21.95 18.78
CA GLU A 375 5.45 -23.17 18.27
C GLU A 375 5.31 -23.32 16.75
N GLY A 376 6.32 -23.90 16.07
CA GLY A 376 6.27 -24.33 14.67
C GLY A 376 7.32 -23.72 13.74
N TRP A 377 8.15 -22.81 14.18
CA TRP A 377 9.12 -22.11 13.33
C TRP A 377 10.33 -22.95 12.89
N GLU A 378 10.51 -24.18 13.38
CA GLU A 378 11.63 -25.06 13.02
C GLU A 378 11.54 -25.54 11.57
N ASP A 379 10.32 -25.75 11.03
CA ASP A 379 10.10 -26.23 9.68
C ASP A 379 8.93 -25.54 8.95
N TRP A 380 8.70 -24.26 9.24
CA TRP A 380 7.56 -23.50 8.74
C TRP A 380 7.65 -23.16 7.25
N PHE A 381 8.83 -22.85 6.75
CA PHE A 381 9.04 -22.26 5.42
C PHE A 381 9.44 -23.29 4.36
N GLY A 382 8.85 -23.18 3.16
CA GLY A 382 9.26 -23.94 1.97
C GLY A 382 8.75 -25.39 1.89
N HIS A 383 8.02 -25.87 2.88
CA HIS A 383 7.54 -27.26 2.93
C HIS A 383 6.10 -27.46 2.44
N LEU A 384 5.37 -26.37 2.13
CA LEU A 384 3.97 -26.40 1.74
C LEU A 384 3.10 -27.21 2.75
N LYS A 385 3.30 -26.95 4.04
CA LYS A 385 2.56 -27.57 5.14
C LYS A 385 1.20 -26.93 5.29
N ASP A 386 0.13 -27.73 5.33
CA ASP A 386 -1.22 -27.24 5.61
C ASP A 386 -1.36 -26.81 7.08
N TYR A 387 -0.97 -27.67 8.02
CA TYR A 387 -1.04 -27.38 9.47
C TYR A 387 0.31 -26.90 9.97
N VAL A 388 0.62 -25.62 9.81
CA VAL A 388 1.92 -25.04 10.14
C VAL A 388 1.93 -24.37 11.51
N PHE A 389 0.91 -23.57 11.86
CA PHE A 389 0.76 -22.88 13.13
C PHE A 389 -0.68 -23.03 13.66
N ASP A 390 -0.85 -22.99 14.98
CA ASP A 390 -2.18 -22.99 15.63
C ASP A 390 -2.58 -21.61 16.18
N PHE A 391 -1.65 -20.67 16.23
CA PHE A 391 -1.83 -19.28 16.66
C PHE A 391 -2.28 -19.10 18.13
N VAL A 392 -2.09 -20.10 18.97
CA VAL A 392 -2.49 -20.08 20.39
C VAL A 392 -1.47 -20.70 21.33
N THR A 393 -0.53 -21.52 20.85
CA THR A 393 0.43 -22.25 21.67
C THR A 393 1.80 -21.56 21.68
N PRO A 394 2.21 -20.92 22.82
CA PRO A 394 3.51 -20.28 22.91
C PRO A 394 4.63 -21.32 23.09
N TYR A 395 5.85 -20.93 22.72
CA TYR A 395 7.05 -21.70 23.06
C TYR A 395 7.25 -21.79 24.60
N PRO A 396 7.97 -22.81 25.10
CA PRO A 396 8.17 -23.00 26.55
C PRO A 396 8.86 -21.84 27.28
N ASP A 397 9.67 -21.04 26.58
CA ASP A 397 10.39 -19.89 27.11
C ASP A 397 9.67 -18.55 26.91
N PHE A 398 8.47 -18.59 26.30
CA PHE A 398 7.57 -17.45 26.17
C PHE A 398 6.40 -17.58 27.17
N ASN A 399 6.55 -17.00 28.35
CA ASN A 399 5.48 -17.00 29.35
C ASN A 399 4.46 -15.89 29.06
N LEU A 400 3.41 -16.25 28.31
CA LEU A 400 2.36 -15.32 27.87
C LEU A 400 1.71 -14.54 29.02
N GLU A 401 1.36 -15.23 30.12
CA GLU A 401 0.67 -14.59 31.27
C GLU A 401 1.58 -13.57 31.96
N GLU A 402 2.83 -13.93 32.18
CA GLU A 402 3.82 -13.05 32.78
C GLU A 402 4.10 -11.83 31.90
N ILE A 403 4.25 -12.02 30.58
CA ILE A 403 4.47 -10.93 29.62
C ILE A 403 3.27 -10.00 29.58
N ARG A 404 2.06 -10.53 29.47
CA ARG A 404 0.80 -9.77 29.47
C ARG A 404 0.69 -8.89 30.72
N ASP A 405 0.88 -9.49 31.90
CA ASP A 405 0.72 -8.79 33.17
C ASP A 405 1.84 -7.75 33.38
N TYR A 406 3.05 -8.06 32.91
CA TYR A 406 4.17 -7.13 32.92
C TYR A 406 3.93 -5.93 32.00
N ALA A 407 3.54 -6.16 30.75
CA ALA A 407 3.23 -5.10 29.78
C ALA A 407 2.12 -4.17 30.32
N LYS A 408 1.05 -4.76 30.87
CA LYS A 408 -0.03 -4.01 31.51
C LYS A 408 0.47 -3.15 32.68
N SER A 409 1.38 -3.67 33.51
CA SER A 409 1.95 -2.94 34.64
C SER A 409 2.79 -1.72 34.20
N LYS A 410 3.35 -1.77 32.97
CA LYS A 410 4.15 -0.73 32.35
C LYS A 410 3.33 0.24 31.46
N GLY A 411 2.03 -0.02 31.26
CA GLY A 411 1.16 0.74 30.39
C GLY A 411 1.45 0.54 28.89
N VAL A 412 2.02 -0.61 28.52
CA VAL A 412 2.39 -0.98 27.16
C VAL A 412 1.43 -2.04 26.64
N GLU A 413 0.94 -1.88 25.40
CA GLU A 413 0.13 -2.91 24.73
C GLU A 413 1.03 -3.92 23.99
N MET A 414 0.46 -5.07 23.64
CA MET A 414 1.15 -6.08 22.84
C MET A 414 0.48 -6.20 21.48
N ILE A 415 1.29 -6.27 20.40
CA ILE A 415 0.84 -6.57 19.05
C ILE A 415 1.11 -8.05 18.78
N MET A 416 0.08 -8.78 18.36
CA MET A 416 0.17 -10.19 18.02
C MET A 416 0.82 -10.38 16.65
N HIS A 417 1.57 -11.47 16.46
CA HIS A 417 2.09 -11.92 15.18
C HIS A 417 1.44 -13.25 14.77
N HIS A 418 0.85 -13.28 13.59
CA HIS A 418 0.31 -14.46 12.94
C HIS A 418 1.01 -14.68 11.59
N GLU A 419 2.16 -15.39 11.59
CA GLU A 419 2.72 -15.89 10.34
C GLU A 419 1.91 -17.11 9.89
N THR A 420 1.48 -17.11 8.62
CA THR A 420 0.66 -18.19 8.07
C THR A 420 1.46 -19.18 7.22
N SER A 421 2.70 -18.85 6.84
CA SER A 421 3.49 -19.58 5.84
C SER A 421 2.70 -19.80 4.54
N ALA A 422 1.88 -18.80 4.18
CA ALA A 422 0.93 -18.85 3.07
C ALA A 422 -0.09 -20.01 3.12
N SER A 423 -0.22 -20.72 4.26
CA SER A 423 -1.26 -21.74 4.49
C SER A 423 -2.57 -21.09 4.93
N VAL A 424 -3.23 -20.47 3.97
CA VAL A 424 -4.47 -19.71 4.18
C VAL A 424 -5.58 -20.59 4.73
N ARG A 425 -5.70 -21.80 4.20
CA ARG A 425 -6.71 -22.77 4.67
C ARG A 425 -6.51 -23.12 6.15
N ASN A 426 -5.26 -23.22 6.62
CA ASN A 426 -4.94 -23.42 8.02
C ASN A 426 -5.33 -22.18 8.84
N TYR A 427 -4.99 -20.99 8.35
CA TYR A 427 -5.32 -19.75 9.04
C TYR A 427 -6.82 -19.57 9.21
N GLU A 428 -7.62 -19.78 8.17
CA GLU A 428 -9.09 -19.68 8.24
C GLU A 428 -9.71 -20.66 9.23
N ARG A 429 -9.18 -21.90 9.36
CA ARG A 429 -9.64 -22.88 10.35
C ARG A 429 -9.44 -22.42 11.78
N HIS A 430 -8.38 -21.65 12.05
CA HIS A 430 -7.98 -21.21 13.38
C HIS A 430 -8.41 -19.78 13.70
N LEU A 431 -8.90 -19.01 12.73
CA LEU A 431 -9.06 -17.57 12.83
C LEU A 431 -9.91 -17.13 14.02
N ASP A 432 -11.08 -17.74 14.21
CA ASP A 432 -11.96 -17.41 15.35
C ASP A 432 -11.32 -17.77 16.69
N THR A 433 -10.63 -18.92 16.78
CA THR A 433 -9.90 -19.34 17.97
C THR A 433 -8.75 -18.38 18.27
N ALA A 434 -7.97 -18.02 17.23
CA ALA A 434 -6.85 -17.09 17.34
C ALA A 434 -7.30 -15.68 17.79
N TYR A 435 -8.37 -15.15 17.20
CA TYR A 435 -8.88 -13.84 17.59
C TYR A 435 -9.52 -13.86 18.99
N THR A 436 -10.20 -14.95 19.36
CA THR A 436 -10.69 -15.14 20.73
C THR A 436 -9.52 -15.18 21.72
N PHE A 437 -8.46 -15.92 21.40
CA PHE A 437 -7.24 -15.99 22.21
C PHE A 437 -6.60 -14.60 22.39
N MET A 438 -6.50 -13.84 21.31
CA MET A 438 -6.00 -12.46 21.35
C MET A 438 -6.82 -11.60 22.33
N LYS A 439 -8.15 -11.61 22.21
CA LYS A 439 -9.02 -10.81 23.10
C LYS A 439 -8.92 -11.22 24.55
N ASN A 440 -8.84 -12.53 24.83
CA ASN A 440 -8.69 -13.04 26.19
C ASN A 440 -7.35 -12.62 26.82
N ASN A 441 -6.34 -12.35 26.02
CA ASN A 441 -5.00 -11.94 26.44
C ASN A 441 -4.70 -10.45 26.23
N GLY A 442 -5.71 -9.64 25.85
CA GLY A 442 -5.59 -8.18 25.78
C GLY A 442 -4.92 -7.64 24.52
N TYR A 443 -4.78 -8.44 23.45
CA TYR A 443 -4.26 -7.98 22.17
C TYR A 443 -5.35 -7.30 21.35
N ASN A 444 -5.06 -6.11 20.82
CA ASN A 444 -5.97 -5.30 20.01
C ASN A 444 -5.48 -5.09 18.57
N ALA A 445 -4.29 -5.55 18.24
CA ALA A 445 -3.71 -5.47 16.91
C ALA A 445 -2.96 -6.76 16.57
N VAL A 446 -2.96 -7.12 15.28
CA VAL A 446 -2.25 -8.27 14.73
C VAL A 446 -1.45 -7.86 13.50
N LYS A 447 -0.18 -8.31 13.42
CA LYS A 447 0.59 -8.41 12.20
C LYS A 447 0.38 -9.81 11.62
N SER A 448 -0.19 -9.91 10.41
CA SER A 448 -0.38 -11.19 9.71
C SER A 448 0.59 -11.29 8.54
N GLY A 449 1.29 -12.43 8.41
CA GLY A 449 2.23 -12.70 7.33
C GLY A 449 1.75 -13.86 6.43
N TYR A 450 2.14 -13.83 5.16
CA TYR A 450 1.79 -14.83 4.14
C TYR A 450 3.01 -15.23 3.32
N VAL A 451 4.12 -15.47 4.00
CA VAL A 451 5.40 -15.80 3.34
C VAL A 451 5.34 -17.14 2.64
N GLY A 452 5.69 -17.18 1.35
CA GLY A 452 5.84 -18.42 0.60
C GLY A 452 4.75 -18.69 -0.43
N ASN A 453 4.69 -19.93 -0.91
CA ASN A 453 3.71 -20.36 -1.90
C ASN A 453 2.40 -20.72 -1.22
N MET A 454 1.29 -20.33 -1.86
CA MET A 454 -0.05 -20.49 -1.32
C MET A 454 -0.48 -21.94 -1.08
N LEU A 455 -1.24 -22.15 -0.03
CA LEU A 455 -2.08 -23.32 0.21
C LEU A 455 -3.54 -22.86 0.35
N PRO A 456 -4.45 -23.35 -0.50
CA PRO A 456 -4.33 -24.54 -1.38
C PRO A 456 -3.32 -24.39 -2.53
N ARG A 457 -2.69 -25.51 -2.91
CA ARG A 457 -1.68 -25.53 -3.97
C ARG A 457 -2.27 -25.09 -5.31
N GLY A 458 -1.51 -24.27 -6.02
CA GLY A 458 -1.89 -23.70 -7.30
C GLY A 458 -2.55 -22.33 -7.19
N GLU A 459 -3.04 -21.93 -6.02
CA GLU A 459 -3.48 -20.56 -5.79
C GLU A 459 -2.28 -19.60 -5.79
N MET A 460 -2.57 -18.37 -6.15
CA MET A 460 -1.60 -17.29 -6.25
C MET A 460 -1.99 -16.16 -5.31
N HIS A 461 -1.02 -15.38 -4.82
CA HIS A 461 -1.23 -14.33 -3.81
C HIS A 461 -2.28 -13.26 -4.19
N TYR A 462 -2.60 -13.12 -5.49
CA TYR A 462 -3.43 -12.02 -5.98
C TYR A 462 -4.64 -12.49 -6.79
N SER A 463 -4.97 -13.81 -6.76
CA SER A 463 -6.17 -14.35 -7.36
C SER A 463 -7.43 -13.82 -6.64
N GLN A 464 -8.60 -13.92 -7.28
CA GLN A 464 -9.89 -13.55 -6.66
C GLN A 464 -10.08 -14.26 -5.31
N TRP A 465 -9.73 -15.56 -5.24
CA TRP A 465 -9.84 -16.35 -4.01
C TRP A 465 -9.02 -15.76 -2.86
N MET A 466 -7.76 -15.35 -3.15
CA MET A 466 -6.88 -14.74 -2.16
C MET A 466 -7.31 -13.33 -1.76
N VAL A 467 -7.75 -12.52 -2.73
CA VAL A 467 -8.32 -11.19 -2.44
C VAL A 467 -9.49 -11.31 -1.47
N ASN A 468 -10.36 -12.30 -1.69
CA ASN A 468 -11.49 -12.59 -0.79
C ASN A 468 -11.02 -13.03 0.60
N HIS A 469 -9.95 -13.83 0.69
CA HIS A 469 -9.37 -14.22 1.97
C HIS A 469 -8.84 -13.01 2.76
N TYR A 470 -8.05 -12.13 2.13
CA TYR A 470 -7.51 -10.95 2.82
C TYR A 470 -8.62 -10.06 3.39
N LEU A 471 -9.66 -9.82 2.60
CA LEU A 471 -10.82 -9.06 3.07
C LEU A 471 -11.57 -9.81 4.17
N TYR A 472 -11.72 -11.14 4.06
CA TYR A 472 -12.35 -11.96 5.08
C TYR A 472 -11.62 -11.86 6.42
N ALA A 473 -10.29 -11.98 6.44
CA ALA A 473 -9.49 -11.86 7.65
C ALA A 473 -9.66 -10.49 8.33
N VAL A 474 -9.66 -9.39 7.54
CA VAL A 474 -9.89 -8.03 8.03
C VAL A 474 -11.29 -7.86 8.61
N THR A 475 -12.32 -8.35 7.91
CA THR A 475 -13.72 -8.22 8.36
C THR A 475 -14.03 -9.08 9.57
N GLN A 476 -13.42 -10.26 9.69
CA GLN A 476 -13.49 -11.07 10.91
C GLN A 476 -12.79 -10.35 12.08
N ALA A 477 -11.57 -9.82 11.86
CA ALA A 477 -10.86 -9.04 12.89
C ALA A 477 -11.69 -7.86 13.43
N ALA A 478 -12.43 -7.17 12.55
CA ALA A 478 -13.32 -6.07 12.96
C ALA A 478 -14.40 -6.52 13.94
N LYS A 479 -14.96 -7.74 13.80
CA LYS A 479 -15.95 -8.28 14.76
C LYS A 479 -15.38 -8.48 16.15
N TYR A 480 -14.08 -8.77 16.23
CA TYR A 480 -13.34 -8.91 17.50
C TYR A 480 -12.71 -7.59 17.96
N LYS A 481 -12.93 -6.48 17.26
CA LYS A 481 -12.27 -5.19 17.52
C LYS A 481 -10.75 -5.32 17.51
N ILE A 482 -10.20 -5.91 16.45
CA ILE A 482 -8.76 -6.10 16.21
C ILE A 482 -8.36 -5.30 14.97
N MET A 483 -7.29 -4.51 15.11
CA MET A 483 -6.61 -3.83 14.01
C MET A 483 -5.68 -4.80 13.29
N VAL A 484 -5.57 -4.69 11.96
CA VAL A 484 -4.79 -5.60 11.12
C VAL A 484 -3.69 -4.84 10.39
N ASN A 485 -2.46 -5.34 10.50
CA ASN A 485 -1.33 -5.01 9.64
C ASN A 485 -1.01 -6.24 8.79
N ALA A 486 -1.29 -6.19 7.48
CA ALA A 486 -1.17 -7.33 6.60
C ALA A 486 0.13 -7.27 5.77
N HIS A 487 1.06 -8.22 5.99
CA HIS A 487 2.27 -8.39 5.21
C HIS A 487 2.04 -9.39 4.06
N GLU A 488 2.81 -9.29 2.97
CA GLU A 488 2.72 -10.07 1.72
C GLU A 488 1.33 -10.10 1.07
N ALA A 489 0.33 -9.48 1.65
CA ALA A 489 -1.03 -9.41 1.11
C ALA A 489 -1.06 -8.64 -0.23
N VAL A 490 -2.19 -8.76 -0.95
CA VAL A 490 -2.38 -7.94 -2.16
C VAL A 490 -2.22 -6.45 -1.86
N ARG A 491 -1.61 -5.72 -2.81
CA ARG A 491 -1.40 -4.28 -2.68
C ARG A 491 -2.70 -3.55 -2.36
N PRO A 492 -2.66 -2.51 -1.52
CA PRO A 492 -3.86 -1.81 -1.07
C PRO A 492 -4.50 -1.00 -2.20
N THR A 493 -5.82 -0.94 -2.14
CA THR A 493 -6.68 -0.28 -3.13
C THR A 493 -7.71 0.65 -2.48
N GLY A 494 -7.36 1.24 -1.33
CA GLY A 494 -8.19 2.18 -0.60
C GLY A 494 -9.21 1.55 0.35
N LEU A 495 -9.20 0.22 0.53
CA LEU A 495 -10.14 -0.49 1.41
C LEU A 495 -10.10 -0.04 2.86
N CYS A 496 -9.03 0.62 3.29
CA CYS A 496 -8.92 1.22 4.62
C CYS A 496 -9.95 2.35 4.88
N ARG A 497 -10.56 2.96 3.84
CA ARG A 497 -11.73 3.82 3.98
C ARG A 497 -12.94 3.04 4.48
N THR A 498 -13.20 1.88 3.88
CA THR A 498 -14.36 1.03 4.19
C THR A 498 -14.14 0.22 5.47
N TRP A 499 -12.91 -0.25 5.68
CA TRP A 499 -12.49 -1.06 6.82
C TRP A 499 -11.27 -0.44 7.51
N PRO A 500 -11.45 0.62 8.30
CA PRO A 500 -10.32 1.35 8.92
C PRO A 500 -9.54 0.55 9.97
N ASN A 501 -10.00 -0.64 10.35
CA ASN A 501 -9.21 -1.58 11.12
C ASN A 501 -8.10 -2.27 10.30
N LEU A 502 -8.11 -2.19 8.97
CA LEU A 502 -6.94 -2.43 8.13
C LEU A 502 -6.01 -1.23 8.25
N ILE A 503 -5.22 -1.23 9.33
CA ILE A 503 -4.46 -0.06 9.75
C ILE A 503 -3.16 0.11 8.98
N ALA A 504 -2.58 -0.98 8.48
CA ALA A 504 -1.39 -0.97 7.63
C ALA A 504 -1.31 -2.22 6.75
N ASN A 505 -0.51 -2.12 5.69
CA ASN A 505 -0.03 -3.23 4.88
C ASN A 505 1.47 -3.04 4.65
N GLU A 506 2.19 -4.12 4.35
CA GLU A 506 3.52 -4.03 3.74
C GLU A 506 3.40 -3.88 2.22
N SER A 507 3.14 -4.98 1.51
CA SER A 507 2.84 -5.09 0.06
C SER A 507 3.80 -4.35 -0.88
N ALA A 508 5.05 -4.20 -0.47
CA ALA A 508 6.23 -3.75 -1.20
C ALA A 508 7.45 -3.94 -0.31
N ARG A 509 8.66 -3.91 -0.87
CA ARG A 509 9.88 -3.99 -0.07
C ARG A 509 9.92 -2.94 1.02
N GLY A 510 9.93 -3.38 2.28
CA GLY A 510 10.19 -2.59 3.47
C GLY A 510 11.66 -2.65 3.89
N THR A 511 11.93 -2.20 5.13
CA THR A 511 13.28 -2.15 5.71
C THR A 511 13.94 -3.53 5.78
N GLU A 512 13.20 -4.63 5.92
CA GLU A 512 13.78 -5.97 6.05
C GLU A 512 14.67 -6.34 4.87
N TYR A 513 14.33 -5.91 3.66
CA TYR A 513 15.14 -6.16 2.47
C TYR A 513 16.51 -5.48 2.48
N GLN A 514 16.72 -4.51 3.37
CA GLN A 514 18.04 -3.94 3.60
C GLN A 514 19.01 -4.98 4.20
N ALA A 515 18.49 -5.99 4.93
CA ALA A 515 19.29 -7.11 5.41
C ALA A 515 19.52 -8.21 4.35
N PHE A 516 18.83 -8.16 3.21
CA PHE A 516 18.87 -9.14 2.13
C PHE A 516 19.43 -8.57 0.81
N GLY A 517 20.46 -7.74 0.88
CA GLY A 517 21.12 -7.12 -0.27
C GLY A 517 20.80 -5.64 -0.45
N GLY A 518 19.79 -5.13 0.24
CA GLY A 518 19.38 -3.73 0.24
C GLY A 518 18.52 -3.33 -0.95
N SER A 519 17.79 -2.23 -0.80
CA SER A 519 17.11 -1.52 -1.87
C SER A 519 17.89 -0.25 -2.24
N LYS A 520 17.75 0.21 -3.48
CA LYS A 520 18.37 1.49 -3.92
C LYS A 520 17.81 2.66 -3.10
N PRO A 521 18.58 3.73 -2.86
CA PRO A 521 18.09 4.90 -2.11
C PRO A 521 16.82 5.54 -2.70
N GLY A 522 16.66 5.53 -4.04
CA GLY A 522 15.46 6.04 -4.70
C GLY A 522 14.18 5.24 -4.41
N HIS A 523 14.29 4.03 -3.84
CA HIS A 523 13.13 3.21 -3.49
C HIS A 523 12.17 3.95 -2.54
N VAL A 524 12.67 4.61 -1.51
CA VAL A 524 11.83 5.39 -0.59
C VAL A 524 11.28 6.68 -1.21
N CYS A 525 11.82 7.12 -2.34
CA CYS A 525 11.31 8.27 -3.09
C CYS A 525 10.28 7.91 -4.17
N ILE A 526 10.11 6.60 -4.50
CA ILE A 526 9.08 6.14 -5.44
C ILE A 526 7.87 5.51 -4.75
N LEU A 527 8.02 4.93 -3.58
CA LEU A 527 6.90 4.32 -2.85
C LEU A 527 5.74 5.28 -2.59
N PRO A 528 5.94 6.58 -2.27
CA PRO A 528 4.84 7.54 -2.16
C PRO A 528 4.01 7.70 -3.43
N PHE A 529 4.62 7.58 -4.62
CA PHE A 529 3.96 7.67 -5.92
C PHE A 529 3.29 6.37 -6.37
N THR A 530 3.54 5.28 -5.70
CA THR A 530 3.09 3.96 -6.11
C THR A 530 2.35 3.25 -4.99
N ARG A 531 3.08 2.61 -4.08
CA ARG A 531 2.55 1.75 -3.04
C ARG A 531 1.60 2.49 -2.05
N LEU A 532 1.90 3.75 -1.70
CA LEU A 532 1.12 4.50 -0.72
C LEU A 532 -0.18 5.08 -1.29
N LEU A 533 -0.37 5.15 -2.60
CA LEU A 533 -1.61 5.66 -3.19
C LEU A 533 -2.85 4.84 -2.83
N GLY A 534 -2.68 3.55 -2.54
CA GLY A 534 -3.76 2.66 -2.11
C GLY A 534 -3.99 2.61 -0.60
N GLY A 535 -3.09 3.17 0.20
CA GLY A 535 -3.17 3.15 1.67
C GLY A 535 -1.81 3.13 2.36
N PRO A 536 -1.80 3.22 3.71
CA PRO A 536 -0.58 3.33 4.51
C PRO A 536 0.32 2.09 4.39
N MET A 537 1.62 2.27 4.61
CA MET A 537 2.59 1.20 4.55
C MET A 537 3.29 0.98 5.89
N ASP A 538 3.40 -0.28 6.32
CA ASP A 538 4.30 -0.69 7.38
C ASP A 538 5.72 -0.86 6.81
N TYR A 539 6.39 0.28 6.58
CA TYR A 539 7.76 0.31 6.02
C TYR A 539 8.83 -0.11 7.03
N THR A 540 8.54 -0.03 8.32
CA THR A 540 9.46 -0.32 9.43
C THR A 540 10.72 0.56 9.45
N PRO A 541 10.57 1.92 9.50
CA PRO A 541 11.70 2.84 9.48
C PRO A 541 12.47 2.91 10.80
N GLY A 542 13.56 3.69 10.83
CA GLY A 542 14.25 4.07 12.05
C GLY A 542 15.50 3.26 12.37
N ILE A 543 16.09 2.58 11.39
CA ILE A 543 17.36 1.88 11.58
C ILE A 543 18.50 2.88 11.68
N PHE A 544 19.28 2.82 12.77
CA PHE A 544 20.45 3.64 13.02
C PHE A 544 21.77 2.87 12.85
N GLU A 545 21.75 1.54 13.09
CA GLU A 545 22.89 0.71 12.77
C GLU A 545 22.80 0.18 11.32
N MET A 546 23.53 0.84 10.44
CA MET A 546 23.43 0.60 8.99
C MET A 546 24.17 -0.66 8.53
N ASN A 547 25.08 -1.18 9.32
CA ASN A 547 25.94 -2.30 8.92
C ASN A 547 25.45 -3.62 9.51
N ILE A 548 24.84 -4.45 8.69
CA ILE A 548 24.25 -5.74 9.11
C ILE A 548 25.32 -6.72 9.59
N SER A 549 26.58 -6.64 9.13
CA SER A 549 27.66 -7.50 9.60
C SER A 549 27.98 -7.37 11.09
N LYS A 550 27.50 -6.33 11.76
CA LYS A 550 27.60 -6.18 13.22
C LYS A 550 26.71 -7.17 13.98
N PHE A 551 25.60 -7.57 13.36
CA PHE A 551 24.68 -8.55 13.92
C PHE A 551 25.03 -9.97 13.46
N SER A 552 25.36 -10.13 12.19
CA SER A 552 25.76 -11.39 11.56
C SER A 552 26.99 -11.19 10.69
N PRO A 553 28.20 -11.58 11.14
CA PRO A 553 29.45 -11.29 10.43
C PRO A 553 29.54 -11.79 8.99
N GLY A 554 28.75 -12.82 8.65
CA GLY A 554 28.64 -13.37 7.29
C GLY A 554 27.80 -12.52 6.35
N ASN A 555 26.90 -11.71 6.87
CA ASN A 555 26.01 -10.86 6.08
C ASN A 555 26.70 -9.54 5.72
N LYS A 556 26.91 -9.30 4.43
CA LYS A 556 27.55 -8.09 3.89
C LYS A 556 26.55 -6.99 3.50
N SER A 557 25.27 -7.17 3.77
CA SER A 557 24.23 -6.21 3.46
C SER A 557 24.39 -4.92 4.29
N HIS A 558 23.83 -3.86 3.78
CA HIS A 558 23.90 -2.53 4.37
C HIS A 558 22.56 -1.80 4.18
N VAL A 559 22.14 -1.03 5.16
CA VAL A 559 20.97 -0.15 5.04
C VAL A 559 21.37 1.07 4.19
N ASN A 560 20.82 1.16 2.98
CA ASN A 560 21.17 2.17 1.98
C ASN A 560 20.51 3.53 2.25
N ALA A 561 20.72 4.08 3.45
CA ALA A 561 20.18 5.34 3.92
C ALA A 561 21.11 6.01 4.93
N THR A 562 20.91 7.29 5.23
CA THR A 562 21.49 7.98 6.38
C THR A 562 20.53 7.99 7.57
N ILE A 563 21.02 8.31 8.79
CA ILE A 563 20.16 8.52 9.96
C ILE A 563 19.12 9.63 9.67
N ALA A 564 19.49 10.72 9.03
CA ALA A 564 18.57 11.80 8.71
C ALA A 564 17.47 11.37 7.74
N ASN A 565 17.76 10.48 6.77
CA ASN A 565 16.78 9.84 5.91
C ASN A 565 15.83 8.95 6.74
N GLN A 566 16.36 8.11 7.63
CA GLN A 566 15.55 7.24 8.49
C GLN A 566 14.57 8.04 9.37
N LEU A 567 14.96 9.20 9.85
CA LEU A 567 14.06 10.12 10.57
C LEU A 567 12.99 10.70 9.64
N ALA A 568 13.35 11.10 8.42
CA ALA A 568 12.43 11.69 7.44
C ALA A 568 11.31 10.72 7.04
N LEU A 569 11.59 9.40 7.03
CA LEU A 569 10.61 8.37 6.66
C LEU A 569 9.37 8.37 7.56
N TYR A 570 9.47 8.79 8.81
CA TYR A 570 8.30 8.92 9.70
C TYR A 570 7.28 9.97 9.21
N VAL A 571 7.69 10.85 8.30
CA VAL A 571 6.83 11.88 7.71
C VAL A 571 6.48 11.55 6.26
N THR A 572 7.45 11.08 5.45
CA THR A 572 7.24 10.81 4.02
C THR A 572 6.54 9.48 3.75
N MET A 573 6.75 8.47 4.62
CA MET A 573 6.12 7.14 4.54
C MET A 573 4.96 7.07 5.53
N TYR A 574 3.78 7.54 5.11
CA TYR A 574 2.64 7.58 6.00
C TYR A 574 2.21 6.18 6.47
N SER A 575 2.08 6.03 7.77
CA SER A 575 1.41 4.90 8.42
C SER A 575 0.82 5.32 9.78
N PRO A 576 -0.40 4.93 10.11
CA PRO A 576 -0.92 5.05 11.48
C PRO A 576 -0.37 3.97 12.42
N LEU A 577 0.38 3.01 11.90
CA LEU A 577 1.11 2.01 12.67
C LEU A 577 2.60 2.18 12.38
N GLN A 578 3.32 2.91 13.24
CA GLN A 578 4.72 3.29 13.02
C GLN A 578 5.66 2.56 13.98
N MET A 579 6.61 1.82 13.38
CA MET A 579 7.64 1.10 14.13
C MET A 579 8.89 1.95 14.33
N ALA A 580 9.47 1.91 15.53
CA ALA A 580 10.88 2.19 15.73
C ALA A 580 11.63 0.85 15.62
N ALA A 581 12.16 0.57 14.42
CA ALA A 581 12.47 -0.80 14.00
C ALA A 581 13.83 -1.32 14.50
N ASP A 582 14.76 -0.45 14.88
CA ASP A 582 16.09 -0.86 15.35
C ASP A 582 16.07 -1.42 16.76
N LEU A 583 17.19 -1.99 17.18
CA LEU A 583 17.38 -2.52 18.51
C LEU A 583 17.51 -1.40 19.55
N PRO A 584 17.04 -1.59 20.80
CA PRO A 584 17.14 -0.60 21.86
C PRO A 584 18.57 -0.02 22.04
N GLU A 585 19.59 -0.87 22.05
CA GLU A 585 20.98 -0.49 22.22
C GLU A 585 21.55 0.40 21.10
N ASN A 586 20.95 0.36 19.90
CA ASN A 586 21.36 1.22 18.80
C ASN A 586 20.78 2.63 18.98
N TYR A 587 19.58 2.77 19.49
CA TYR A 587 18.99 4.07 19.81
C TYR A 587 19.72 4.76 20.97
N GLU A 588 20.20 4.00 21.97
CA GLU A 588 20.99 4.53 23.09
C GLU A 588 22.30 5.20 22.64
N ARG A 589 22.84 4.82 21.48
CA ARG A 589 24.04 5.44 20.89
C ARG A 589 23.76 6.80 20.27
N PHE A 590 22.51 7.12 19.92
CA PHE A 590 22.11 8.35 19.24
C PHE A 590 20.84 8.95 19.88
N PRO A 591 20.88 9.25 21.20
CA PRO A 591 19.67 9.63 21.94
C PRO A 591 19.05 10.94 21.47
N ASP A 592 19.84 11.84 20.92
CA ASP A 592 19.43 13.13 20.37
C ASP A 592 18.68 12.97 19.03
N ALA A 593 19.14 12.10 18.12
CA ALA A 593 18.42 11.75 16.90
C ALA A 593 17.16 10.95 17.21
N PHE A 594 17.23 10.01 18.14
CA PHE A 594 16.09 9.19 18.59
C PHE A 594 14.97 10.05 19.19
N GLN A 595 15.29 11.23 19.73
CA GLN A 595 14.28 12.16 20.23
C GLN A 595 13.27 12.56 19.17
N PHE A 596 13.66 12.66 17.89
CA PHE A 596 12.71 12.91 16.80
C PHE A 596 11.67 11.80 16.67
N ILE A 597 12.09 10.52 16.72
CA ILE A 597 11.19 9.36 16.63
C ILE A 597 10.19 9.35 17.79
N LYS A 598 10.65 9.72 19.00
CA LYS A 598 9.77 9.86 20.17
C LYS A 598 8.73 10.98 19.99
N ASN A 599 9.13 12.09 19.39
CA ASN A 599 8.32 13.30 19.28
C ASN A 599 7.36 13.32 18.10
N VAL A 600 7.70 12.61 16.99
CA VAL A 600 6.89 12.67 15.76
C VAL A 600 5.46 12.20 16.03
N ALA A 601 4.47 12.96 15.54
CA ALA A 601 3.07 12.65 15.72
C ALA A 601 2.61 11.47 14.84
N MET A 602 1.47 10.89 15.18
CA MET A 602 0.84 9.79 14.46
C MET A 602 -0.47 10.20 13.80
N GLU A 603 -1.07 11.31 14.22
CA GLU A 603 -2.34 11.83 13.72
C GLU A 603 -2.13 13.21 13.10
N TRP A 604 -2.64 13.36 11.89
CA TRP A 604 -2.42 14.53 11.08
C TRP A 604 -3.75 15.23 10.72
N SER A 605 -3.73 16.55 10.71
CA SER A 605 -4.88 17.35 10.26
C SER A 605 -4.73 17.82 8.81
N GLU A 606 -3.51 17.90 8.32
CA GLU A 606 -3.18 18.43 7.00
C GLU A 606 -1.83 17.89 6.53
N SER A 607 -1.72 17.60 5.23
CA SER A 607 -0.48 17.24 4.56
C SER A 607 -0.21 18.16 3.38
N ARG A 608 1.06 18.56 3.21
CA ARG A 608 1.57 19.38 2.10
C ARG A 608 2.76 18.70 1.48
N TYR A 609 2.73 18.52 0.18
CA TYR A 609 3.84 18.00 -0.60
C TYR A 609 4.62 19.18 -1.18
N LEU A 610 5.80 19.46 -0.63
CA LEU A 610 6.54 20.71 -0.90
C LEU A 610 7.42 20.57 -2.15
N GLU A 611 8.05 19.41 -2.31
CA GLU A 611 8.89 19.05 -3.46
C GLU A 611 8.74 17.57 -3.74
N ALA A 612 8.69 17.19 -5.02
CA ALA A 612 8.60 15.78 -5.39
C ALA A 612 9.10 15.55 -6.82
N GLU A 613 9.93 14.51 -7.00
CA GLU A 613 10.25 13.89 -8.29
C GLU A 613 10.39 12.38 -8.05
N PRO A 614 9.67 11.53 -8.81
CA PRO A 614 9.69 10.09 -8.61
C PRO A 614 11.10 9.52 -8.63
N PHE A 615 11.45 8.71 -7.61
CA PHE A 615 12.74 8.06 -7.43
C PHE A 615 13.91 9.00 -7.03
N GLU A 616 13.74 10.30 -7.15
CA GLU A 616 14.79 11.27 -6.87
C GLU A 616 14.67 11.90 -5.49
N TYR A 617 13.52 12.49 -5.18
CA TYR A 617 13.28 13.11 -3.87
C TYR A 617 11.79 13.29 -3.56
N VAL A 618 11.47 13.35 -2.28
CA VAL A 618 10.15 13.74 -1.75
C VAL A 618 10.34 14.58 -0.49
N THR A 619 9.67 15.74 -0.44
CA THR A 619 9.60 16.58 0.77
C THR A 619 8.14 16.81 1.16
N THR A 620 7.76 16.35 2.36
CA THR A 620 6.40 16.41 2.88
C THR A 620 6.37 17.17 4.19
N ALA A 621 5.39 18.06 4.38
CA ALA A 621 5.05 18.70 5.64
C ALA A 621 3.68 18.22 6.14
N ARG A 622 3.57 17.89 7.43
CA ARG A 622 2.34 17.42 8.04
C ARG A 622 2.02 18.21 9.31
N ARG A 623 0.80 18.69 9.43
CA ARG A 623 0.30 19.37 10.62
C ARG A 623 -0.23 18.35 11.62
N VAL A 624 0.19 18.49 12.86
CA VAL A 624 -0.28 17.66 13.96
C VAL A 624 -1.77 17.93 14.22
N LYS A 625 -2.56 16.89 14.37
CA LYS A 625 -3.99 16.99 14.69
C LYS A 625 -4.19 17.76 16.00
N ASP A 626 -5.16 18.65 16.03
CA ASP A 626 -5.52 19.50 17.19
C ASP A 626 -4.35 20.36 17.73
N SER A 627 -3.36 20.66 16.88
CA SER A 627 -2.18 21.45 17.24
C SER A 627 -1.81 22.46 16.14
N GLY A 628 -0.99 23.46 16.50
CA GLY A 628 -0.32 24.34 15.55
C GLY A 628 1.04 23.83 15.08
N ASP A 629 1.47 22.67 15.58
CA ASP A 629 2.78 22.09 15.31
C ASP A 629 2.82 21.36 13.98
N TRP A 630 4.01 21.29 13.39
CA TRP A 630 4.25 20.62 12.11
C TRP A 630 5.48 19.73 12.17
N PHE A 631 5.50 18.72 11.31
CA PHE A 631 6.66 17.91 11.01
C PHE A 631 6.95 17.96 9.52
N VAL A 632 8.23 18.04 9.15
CA VAL A 632 8.70 18.01 7.77
C VAL A 632 9.67 16.84 7.62
N GLY A 633 9.53 16.06 6.57
CA GLY A 633 10.47 15.02 6.16
C GLY A 633 10.88 15.23 4.71
N SER A 634 12.17 15.07 4.42
CA SER A 634 12.71 15.09 3.07
C SER A 634 13.64 13.91 2.87
N THR A 635 13.36 13.10 1.84
CA THR A 635 14.20 11.95 1.42
C THR A 635 14.80 12.22 0.06
N ALA A 636 16.03 11.76 -0.16
CA ALA A 636 16.74 11.89 -1.42
C ALA A 636 17.26 10.55 -1.92
N GLY A 637 17.24 10.36 -3.24
CA GLY A 637 17.78 9.19 -3.93
C GLY A 637 19.31 9.16 -3.97
N ALA A 638 19.84 8.37 -4.89
CA ALA A 638 21.29 8.07 -4.97
C ALA A 638 22.17 9.30 -5.31
N GLU A 639 21.61 10.31 -5.97
CA GLU A 639 22.34 11.53 -6.37
C GLU A 639 22.25 12.63 -5.31
N GLY A 640 21.48 12.43 -4.23
CA GLY A 640 21.19 13.47 -3.26
C GLY A 640 20.28 14.56 -3.83
N HIS A 641 20.00 15.60 -3.03
CA HIS A 641 19.11 16.70 -3.43
C HIS A 641 19.47 17.99 -2.69
N VAL A 642 19.22 19.14 -3.31
CA VAL A 642 19.26 20.44 -2.62
C VAL A 642 17.82 20.92 -2.46
N SER A 643 17.23 20.58 -1.33
CA SER A 643 15.87 21.00 -0.98
C SER A 643 15.77 22.50 -0.79
N LYS A 644 14.74 23.11 -1.38
CA LYS A 644 14.44 24.55 -1.31
C LYS A 644 12.96 24.73 -1.02
N ILE A 645 12.62 24.88 0.25
CA ILE A 645 11.22 25.00 0.69
C ILE A 645 10.91 26.40 1.22
N SER A 646 9.65 26.83 1.07
CA SER A 646 9.05 27.95 1.80
C SER A 646 8.20 27.41 2.94
N PHE A 647 8.06 28.21 4.00
CA PHE A 647 7.19 27.88 5.13
C PHE A 647 5.82 28.57 5.03
N ASP A 648 5.32 28.81 3.82
CA ASP A 648 4.05 29.46 3.55
C ASP A 648 2.81 28.66 4.03
N PHE A 649 3.01 27.38 4.38
CA PHE A 649 2.02 26.56 5.06
C PHE A 649 1.84 26.90 6.55
N LEU A 650 2.77 27.66 7.16
CA LEU A 650 2.63 28.14 8.53
C LEU A 650 1.66 29.35 8.62
N GLU A 651 0.98 29.48 9.74
CA GLU A 651 0.02 30.57 9.92
C GLU A 651 0.69 31.95 9.91
N PRO A 652 0.22 32.92 9.09
CA PRO A 652 0.76 34.27 9.07
C PRO A 652 0.70 34.92 10.46
N GLY A 653 1.79 35.58 10.85
CA GLY A 653 1.89 36.31 12.12
C GLY A 653 2.25 35.45 13.34
N LYS A 654 2.18 34.14 13.25
CA LYS A 654 2.68 33.24 14.29
C LYS A 654 4.20 33.05 14.17
N LYS A 655 4.83 32.67 15.29
CA LYS A 655 6.26 32.35 15.38
C LYS A 655 6.39 30.89 15.80
N TYR A 656 7.41 30.24 15.25
CA TYR A 656 7.71 28.85 15.51
C TYR A 656 9.17 28.64 15.85
N GLU A 657 9.47 27.65 16.67
CA GLU A 657 10.80 27.08 16.84
C GLU A 657 10.86 25.78 16.04
N ALA A 658 11.83 25.70 15.13
CA ALA A 658 12.09 24.49 14.36
C ALA A 658 13.39 23.83 14.84
N THR A 659 13.33 22.51 15.06
CA THR A 659 14.50 21.65 15.29
C THR A 659 14.72 20.83 14.02
N LEU A 660 15.83 21.07 13.34
CA LEU A 660 16.21 20.43 12.09
C LEU A 660 17.25 19.34 12.37
N TYR A 661 16.96 18.12 11.99
CA TYR A 661 17.85 16.96 11.96
C TYR A 661 18.22 16.70 10.50
N ALA A 662 19.45 16.96 10.11
CA ALA A 662 19.86 16.91 8.71
C ALA A 662 21.19 16.18 8.54
N ASP A 663 21.43 15.67 7.34
CA ASP A 663 22.72 15.13 6.97
C ASP A 663 23.86 16.11 7.29
N ALA A 664 24.96 15.60 7.83
CA ALA A 664 26.21 16.37 7.95
C ALA A 664 26.80 16.66 6.54
N PRO A 665 27.67 17.65 6.39
CA PRO A 665 28.24 18.00 5.08
C PRO A 665 28.98 16.86 4.37
N ASP A 666 29.50 15.89 5.13
CA ASP A 666 30.24 14.70 4.68
C ASP A 666 29.43 13.41 4.81
N ALA A 667 28.12 13.51 5.07
CA ALA A 667 27.24 12.35 5.09
C ALA A 667 27.12 11.71 3.70
N ASP A 668 27.05 10.39 3.68
CA ASP A 668 26.83 9.57 2.47
C ASP A 668 26.38 8.19 2.89
N TYR A 669 25.36 7.64 2.24
CA TYR A 669 24.75 6.37 2.66
C TYR A 669 25.70 5.16 2.63
N LYS A 670 26.79 5.20 1.83
CA LYS A 670 27.77 4.10 1.73
C LYS A 670 28.93 4.26 2.71
N THR A 671 29.43 5.48 2.83
CA THR A 671 30.73 5.74 3.47
C THR A 671 30.61 6.39 4.83
N ASN A 672 29.55 7.20 5.07
CA ASN A 672 29.35 7.92 6.33
C ASN A 672 27.86 8.11 6.67
N PRO A 673 27.08 7.00 6.80
CA PRO A 673 25.62 7.08 6.92
C PRO A 673 25.11 7.60 8.26
N GLN A 674 25.94 7.59 9.30
CA GLN A 674 25.56 7.99 10.66
C GLN A 674 25.92 9.44 10.97
N ALA A 675 26.43 10.19 9.99
CA ALA A 675 26.80 11.60 10.17
C ALA A 675 25.57 12.51 9.98
N TYR A 676 25.19 13.21 11.04
CA TYR A 676 24.08 14.16 11.03
C TYR A 676 24.39 15.41 11.87
N THR A 677 23.59 16.43 11.73
CA THR A 677 23.62 17.66 12.52
C THR A 677 22.24 18.00 13.04
N ILE A 678 22.18 18.57 14.25
CA ILE A 678 20.93 19.08 14.82
C ILE A 678 21.09 20.58 15.04
N ARG A 679 20.13 21.37 14.55
CA ARG A 679 20.13 22.83 14.76
C ARG A 679 18.72 23.35 15.02
N LYS A 680 18.60 24.33 15.89
CA LYS A 680 17.37 25.05 16.18
C LYS A 680 17.35 26.39 15.46
N MET A 681 16.15 26.78 14.99
CA MET A 681 15.94 28.03 14.31
C MET A 681 14.56 28.60 14.61
N LYS A 682 14.44 29.93 14.60
CA LYS A 682 13.13 30.59 14.65
C LYS A 682 12.65 30.86 13.24
N ILE A 683 11.45 30.43 12.94
CA ILE A 683 10.84 30.55 11.62
C ILE A 683 9.41 31.10 11.71
N GLY A 684 8.87 31.48 10.57
CA GLY A 684 7.49 31.88 10.39
C GLY A 684 7.10 31.76 8.91
N HIS A 685 5.87 32.13 8.58
CA HIS A 685 5.27 32.01 7.25
C HIS A 685 6.17 32.45 6.08
N ASN A 686 6.92 33.54 6.24
CA ASN A 686 7.79 34.08 5.17
C ASN A 686 9.22 33.51 5.17
N SER A 687 9.52 32.56 6.05
CA SER A 687 10.83 31.91 6.13
C SER A 687 11.05 30.97 4.96
N LYS A 688 12.30 30.72 4.60
CA LYS A 688 12.74 29.75 3.60
C LYS A 688 13.87 28.90 4.14
N LEU A 689 13.96 27.67 3.68
CA LEU A 689 15.05 26.74 3.96
C LEU A 689 15.73 26.34 2.66
N VAL A 690 17.06 26.33 2.67
CA VAL A 690 17.87 25.61 1.68
C VAL A 690 18.69 24.59 2.46
N GLN A 691 18.48 23.30 2.17
CA GLN A 691 19.16 22.22 2.85
C GLN A 691 19.68 21.20 1.84
N LYS A 692 20.98 20.92 1.90
CA LYS A 692 21.56 19.81 1.12
C LYS A 692 21.22 18.48 1.81
N CYS A 693 20.66 17.55 1.05
CA CYS A 693 20.50 16.15 1.38
C CYS A 693 21.61 15.35 0.68
N ALA A 694 22.28 14.49 1.41
CA ALA A 694 23.32 13.61 0.88
C ALA A 694 22.72 12.55 -0.07
N ALA A 695 23.58 11.84 -0.79
CA ALA A 695 23.19 10.61 -1.50
C ALA A 695 22.56 9.62 -0.51
N GLY A 696 21.33 9.15 -0.79
CA GLY A 696 20.55 8.31 0.12
C GLY A 696 20.21 8.96 1.46
N GLY A 697 20.30 10.28 1.52
CA GLY A 697 20.14 11.07 2.74
C GLY A 697 18.81 11.81 2.80
N GLY A 698 18.80 12.86 3.63
CA GLY A 698 17.60 13.65 3.84
C GLY A 698 17.69 14.60 5.03
N TYR A 699 16.54 15.06 5.46
CA TYR A 699 16.37 15.75 6.75
C TYR A 699 14.98 15.52 7.32
N ALA A 700 14.88 15.63 8.63
CA ALA A 700 13.63 15.69 9.36
C ALA A 700 13.56 16.96 10.18
N MET A 701 12.36 17.52 10.37
CA MET A 701 12.19 18.76 11.10
C MET A 701 10.95 18.68 11.99
N GLU A 702 11.10 19.07 13.24
CA GLU A 702 10.02 19.32 14.19
C GLU A 702 9.81 20.83 14.30
N ILE A 703 8.59 21.31 14.11
CA ILE A 703 8.22 22.72 14.13
C ILE A 703 7.15 22.92 15.22
N ARG A 704 7.51 23.62 16.30
CA ARG A 704 6.63 23.90 17.43
C ARG A 704 6.16 25.35 17.41
N GLU A 705 4.85 25.57 17.58
CA GLU A 705 4.29 26.91 17.72
C GLU A 705 4.75 27.54 19.05
N ILE A 706 5.32 28.73 18.99
CA ILE A 706 5.68 29.52 20.20
C ILE A 706 4.41 30.18 20.71
N LYS A 707 3.77 29.58 21.71
CA LYS A 707 2.63 30.18 22.41
C LYS A 707 3.12 31.41 23.18
N LYS A 708 2.37 32.50 23.09
CA LYS A 708 2.66 33.77 23.81
C LYS A 708 2.38 33.63 25.30
#